data_f69993cde0d3f99580e584011c8f0756
#
_entry.id   f69993cde0d3f99580e584011c8f0756
#
_cell.length_a   1.000
_cell.length_b   1.000
_cell.length_c   1.000
_cell.angle_alpha   90.00
_cell.angle_beta   90.00
_cell.angle_gamma   90.00
#
_symmetry.space_group_name_H-M   'P 1'
#
loop_
_entity.id
_entity.type
_entity.pdbx_description
1 polymer ?
#
loop_
_entity_poly.entity_id
_entity_poly.type
_entity_poly.pdbx_seq_one_letter_code
_entity_poly.pdbx_strand_id
1 'polypeptide(L)'
;MGRILVGNPMSVDTGRRPAGPPPPGGRPGPRLRRDPRSVHDRVSFKPIAILLLVPVILATSILTAAILAPPFAVAGFGVNEIRSRLDALGADFTRIPRFPERSTIYAADGSVLTRVYLDNREVVPLAAIAPVARKAVLAIEDSDFFEHGALDWSSLIRAMIQNARAGEVVQGGSTITQQLVGSTLGVNRFDQSIEGKLQELALAIRVEQRYSKARIFELYLNQVYMGNGVYGFGTAAEFYFRKPARRLDLLEGATLAGMVRAPEYYDPLDRPKKMLLRRNDVLNRMEGLGWISEGRNDRLKAKPLQLPEKAGKLHRRHPPFFVKYLTDQIVQNRSGEFDALGRTEKARRRALYEGGLDIHTTLEPEWQHWAEEAARRPLSVSIYPPAGSPPPDVSIVTIDNRSGAVKVILSGRNYRDDELDLATTGHQPGSAFKPFVLAGAFQQGIPPTQTYSSSSPWCSPLWDDEDHCVQNAEGTGQGLVDLWTATEDSINVVFAQLIFDVGPSVVADIAGRMIGMDPRTEELPPVPALATGSVAISPIDMATGYQTIANDGRHCDPYTVQSIERDGKALLEHERTCDPVLKAGDAHLITAMLEQVPISGTAASAFGSWANWPVAGKTGTAQENTNVWFGGYTKQFTTVVWVGSPGNPYSMGHVFGGTVAAPIWVAYMSRVMQGLPAIGFPEPPKPPVGPVPSVIGMTKKEAITTLADAGFRASVEIADSLSTKGQVFSQSPGGGSVTALGTLVSVQISTGKPAQIPMPRVVGMRGFEAKTSLESLGLVVATVRVETGNPNKIGFVIGQDPHGQSLVIQGDTVTIFVGEAKGGGKGGGGGGG
;
A
#
# COMPACT_ATOMS: atom_id res chain seq x y z
N MET A 1 21.28 19.40 15.89
CA MET A 1 22.42 20.23 15.47
C MET A 1 22.82 19.87 14.04
N GLY A 2 22.88 20.81 13.12
CA GLY A 2 23.31 20.56 11.74
C GLY A 2 22.29 21.04 10.69
N ARG A 3 22.14 22.35 10.52
CA ARG A 3 21.43 22.94 9.37
C ARG A 3 22.23 22.71 8.10
N ILE A 4 21.59 22.20 7.05
CA ILE A 4 22.08 22.34 5.67
C ILE A 4 21.06 23.19 4.90
N LEU A 5 21.58 24.29 4.38
CA LEU A 5 20.90 25.27 3.54
C LEU A 5 20.64 24.69 2.14
N VAL A 6 19.39 24.76 1.68
CA VAL A 6 19.03 24.51 0.28
C VAL A 6 18.83 25.86 -0.40
N GLY A 7 19.67 26.14 -1.41
CA GLY A 7 19.57 27.32 -2.25
C GLY A 7 18.48 27.19 -3.30
N ASN A 8 17.67 28.21 -3.43
CA ASN A 8 16.69 28.41 -4.51
C ASN A 8 17.39 28.69 -5.85
N PRO A 9 16.88 28.15 -6.97
CA PRO A 9 17.25 28.68 -8.30
C PRO A 9 16.33 29.83 -8.72
N MET A 10 16.99 30.82 -9.27
CA MET A 10 16.43 32.07 -9.81
C MET A 10 15.44 31.81 -10.96
N SER A 11 14.37 32.60 -10.94
CA SER A 11 13.45 32.82 -12.04
C SER A 11 14.13 33.63 -13.16
N VAL A 12 14.02 33.14 -14.41
CA VAL A 12 14.38 33.91 -15.60
C VAL A 12 13.11 34.47 -16.23
N ASP A 13 13.02 35.77 -16.21
CA ASP A 13 12.01 36.59 -16.85
C ASP A 13 12.19 36.60 -18.38
N THR A 14 11.19 36.21 -19.16
CA THR A 14 11.17 36.32 -20.61
C THR A 14 10.32 37.50 -21.06
N GLY A 15 11.00 38.64 -21.19
CA GLY A 15 10.43 39.84 -21.80
C GLY A 15 10.10 39.66 -23.29
N ARG A 16 8.85 39.87 -23.63
CA ARG A 16 8.36 40.07 -25.00
C ARG A 16 8.96 41.35 -25.60
N ARG A 17 9.46 41.27 -26.85
CA ARG A 17 9.62 42.43 -27.75
C ARG A 17 8.85 42.23 -29.05
N PRO A 18 8.34 43.33 -29.65
CA PRO A 18 7.37 43.28 -30.72
C PRO A 18 8.00 43.19 -32.12
N ALA A 19 7.18 42.76 -33.07
CA ALA A 19 7.50 42.60 -34.48
C ALA A 19 7.74 43.94 -35.22
N GLY A 20 8.77 43.96 -36.04
CA GLY A 20 9.03 44.99 -37.02
C GLY A 20 8.63 44.60 -38.46
N PRO A 21 8.37 45.55 -39.36
CA PRO A 21 7.74 45.27 -40.64
C PRO A 21 8.72 44.77 -41.74
N PRO A 22 8.19 44.21 -42.85
CA PRO A 22 9.00 43.65 -43.93
C PRO A 22 9.49 44.72 -44.94
N PRO A 23 10.63 44.52 -45.60
CA PRO A 23 11.10 45.40 -46.69
C PRO A 23 10.56 44.99 -48.08
N PRO A 24 10.55 45.93 -49.05
CA PRO A 24 9.81 45.79 -50.29
C PRO A 24 10.63 45.12 -51.43
N GLY A 25 9.89 44.73 -52.43
CA GLY A 25 10.30 43.90 -53.54
C GLY A 25 11.36 44.48 -54.50
N GLY A 26 12.13 43.59 -55.14
CA GLY A 26 13.09 43.82 -56.19
C GLY A 26 12.71 43.00 -57.42
N ARG A 27 12.73 43.66 -58.58
CA ARG A 27 12.31 43.23 -59.93
C ARG A 27 13.27 42.17 -60.53
N PRO A 28 12.79 41.42 -61.54
CA PRO A 28 13.55 40.30 -62.18
C PRO A 28 14.51 40.77 -63.27
N GLY A 29 15.70 40.17 -63.36
CA GLY A 29 16.71 40.31 -64.41
C GLY A 29 16.82 39.05 -65.28
N PRO A 30 17.49 39.11 -66.44
CA PRO A 30 16.98 38.46 -67.64
C PRO A 30 17.50 37.01 -67.91
N ARG A 31 16.71 36.31 -68.65
CA ARG A 31 17.01 34.97 -69.20
C ARG A 31 18.18 35.02 -70.19
N LEU A 32 19.17 34.12 -70.03
CA LEU A 32 20.17 33.78 -71.07
C LEU A 32 19.74 32.48 -71.79
N ARG A 33 19.64 32.64 -73.06
CA ARG A 33 19.37 31.60 -74.07
C ARG A 33 20.55 30.58 -74.16
N ARG A 34 20.21 29.31 -74.21
CA ARG A 34 21.14 28.25 -74.68
C ARG A 34 21.13 28.19 -76.20
N ASP A 35 22.35 28.15 -76.79
CA ASP A 35 22.57 27.81 -78.18
C ASP A 35 23.42 26.54 -78.29
N PRO A 36 23.04 25.54 -79.09
CA PRO A 36 23.75 24.27 -79.17
C PRO A 36 24.64 24.32 -80.40
N ARG A 37 25.95 24.17 -80.26
CA ARG A 37 26.80 23.79 -81.41
C ARG A 37 27.88 22.82 -80.99
N SER A 38 27.86 21.67 -81.59
CA SER A 38 28.84 20.59 -81.64
C SER A 38 30.14 21.02 -82.25
N VAL A 39 31.25 20.62 -81.64
CA VAL A 39 32.54 20.49 -82.39
C VAL A 39 33.19 19.21 -81.88
N HIS A 40 33.26 18.27 -82.84
CA HIS A 40 34.16 17.11 -82.83
C HIS A 40 35.56 17.58 -83.16
N ASP A 41 36.52 17.44 -82.26
CA ASP A 41 37.95 17.48 -82.61
C ASP A 41 38.62 16.18 -82.16
N ARG A 42 39.13 15.52 -83.19
CA ARG A 42 39.99 14.30 -83.12
C ARG A 42 41.38 14.72 -82.70
N VAL A 43 41.78 14.31 -81.48
CA VAL A 43 43.20 14.47 -81.06
C VAL A 43 43.95 13.22 -81.48
N SER A 44 44.90 13.43 -82.46
CA SER A 44 45.85 12.40 -82.88
C SER A 44 47.02 12.36 -81.87
N PHE A 45 47.23 11.18 -81.26
CA PHE A 45 48.38 10.96 -80.35
C PHE A 45 49.66 10.76 -81.15
N LYS A 46 50.67 11.57 -80.87
CA LYS A 46 52.04 11.37 -81.38
C LYS A 46 52.82 10.43 -80.46
N PRO A 47 53.71 9.52 -80.99
CA PRO A 47 54.38 8.45 -80.19
C PRO A 47 55.39 8.94 -79.17
N ILE A 48 55.66 10.21 -79.01
CA ILE A 48 56.49 10.83 -77.94
C ILE A 48 55.81 10.87 -76.60
N ALA A 49 54.48 10.85 -76.56
CA ALA A 49 53.70 10.84 -75.31
C ALA A 49 53.82 9.53 -74.48
N ILE A 50 54.08 8.39 -75.19
CA ILE A 50 54.27 7.09 -74.54
C ILE A 50 55.57 6.97 -73.76
N LEU A 51 56.63 7.64 -74.23
CA LEU A 51 57.97 7.62 -73.59
C LEU A 51 57.97 8.48 -72.26
N LEU A 52 57.10 9.48 -72.09
CA LEU A 52 56.94 10.28 -70.93
C LEU A 52 55.94 9.70 -69.93
N LEU A 53 55.08 8.76 -70.34
CA LEU A 53 54.06 8.12 -69.46
C LEU A 53 54.68 7.06 -68.55
N VAL A 54 55.74 6.39 -68.97
CA VAL A 54 56.40 5.33 -68.18
C VAL A 54 57.06 5.92 -66.88
N PRO A 55 57.84 7.00 -66.93
CA PRO A 55 58.33 7.55 -65.67
C PRO A 55 57.23 8.19 -64.73
N VAL A 56 56.16 8.67 -65.34
CA VAL A 56 55.01 9.17 -64.59
C VAL A 56 54.28 8.06 -63.92
N ILE A 57 54.05 6.92 -64.56
CA ILE A 57 53.47 5.71 -64.01
C ILE A 57 54.36 5.12 -62.88
N LEU A 58 55.70 5.09 -63.11
CA LEU A 58 56.65 4.67 -62.07
C LEU A 58 56.69 5.62 -60.90
N ALA A 59 56.65 6.89 -61.16
CA ALA A 59 56.63 7.92 -60.03
C ALA A 59 55.33 7.89 -59.24
N THR A 60 54.20 7.71 -59.98
CA THR A 60 52.87 7.56 -59.24
C THR A 60 52.76 6.23 -58.54
N SER A 61 53.33 5.14 -59.04
CA SER A 61 53.40 3.84 -58.37
C SER A 61 54.34 3.88 -57.18
N ILE A 62 55.50 4.57 -57.23
CA ILE A 62 56.35 4.79 -56.05
C ILE A 62 55.70 5.71 -55.06
N LEU A 63 55.01 6.75 -55.51
CA LEU A 63 54.28 7.65 -54.63
C LEU A 63 53.09 6.95 -53.99
N THR A 64 52.40 6.11 -54.74
CA THR A 64 51.31 5.25 -54.23
C THR A 64 51.82 4.21 -53.22
N ALA A 65 52.95 3.59 -53.49
CA ALA A 65 53.63 2.69 -52.57
C ALA A 65 54.13 3.42 -51.32
N ALA A 66 54.70 4.63 -51.46
CA ALA A 66 55.11 5.45 -50.32
C ALA A 66 53.94 6.01 -49.48
N ILE A 67 52.79 6.20 -50.05
CA ILE A 67 51.57 6.59 -49.36
C ILE A 67 50.89 5.37 -48.71
N LEU A 68 50.97 4.19 -49.29
CA LEU A 68 50.32 2.99 -48.80
C LEU A 68 51.16 2.15 -47.83
N ALA A 69 52.48 2.22 -47.91
CA ALA A 69 53.39 1.46 -47.04
C ALA A 69 53.34 1.91 -45.56
N PRO A 70 53.23 3.19 -45.21
CA PRO A 70 53.09 3.59 -43.81
C PRO A 70 51.80 3.07 -43.14
N PRO A 71 50.63 3.08 -43.80
CA PRO A 71 49.45 2.51 -43.15
C PRO A 71 49.52 1.00 -42.92
N PHE A 72 50.21 0.21 -43.77
CA PHE A 72 50.39 -1.22 -43.56
C PHE A 72 51.45 -1.52 -42.46
N ALA A 73 52.48 -0.72 -42.31
CA ALA A 73 53.44 -0.82 -41.21
C ALA A 73 52.80 -0.40 -39.90
N VAL A 74 52.03 0.68 -39.88
CA VAL A 74 51.28 1.14 -38.73
C VAL A 74 50.18 0.14 -38.32
N ALA A 75 49.51 -0.54 -39.30
CA ALA A 75 48.56 -1.59 -39.00
C ALA A 75 49.19 -2.80 -38.32
N GLY A 76 50.42 -3.19 -38.73
CA GLY A 76 51.18 -4.29 -38.10
C GLY A 76 51.64 -3.97 -36.66
N PHE A 77 52.05 -2.74 -36.41
CA PHE A 77 52.39 -2.25 -35.08
C PHE A 77 51.13 -2.06 -34.20
N GLY A 78 50.04 -1.57 -34.77
CA GLY A 78 48.76 -1.36 -34.07
C GLY A 78 48.12 -2.66 -33.60
N VAL A 79 48.22 -3.76 -34.36
CA VAL A 79 47.65 -5.05 -33.96
C VAL A 79 48.31 -5.61 -32.70
N ASN A 80 49.65 -5.49 -32.56
CA ASN A 80 50.34 -5.92 -31.35
C ASN A 80 50.06 -5.02 -30.16
N GLU A 81 50.00 -3.73 -30.33
CA GLU A 81 49.64 -2.76 -29.27
C GLU A 81 48.16 -2.95 -28.87
N ILE A 82 47.23 -3.13 -29.82
CA ILE A 82 45.84 -3.47 -29.52
C ILE A 82 45.74 -4.81 -28.78
N ARG A 83 46.51 -5.80 -29.15
CA ARG A 83 46.55 -7.11 -28.48
C ARG A 83 47.08 -7.00 -27.06
N SER A 84 48.17 -6.22 -26.85
CA SER A 84 48.73 -6.00 -25.51
C SER A 84 47.78 -5.19 -24.58
N ARG A 85 47.08 -4.17 -25.13
CA ARG A 85 46.08 -3.42 -24.36
C ARG A 85 44.80 -4.24 -24.08
N LEU A 86 44.39 -5.12 -24.98
CA LEU A 86 43.28 -6.06 -24.78
C LEU A 86 43.61 -7.14 -23.75
N ASP A 87 44.88 -7.57 -23.69
CA ASP A 87 45.37 -8.52 -22.68
C ASP A 87 45.46 -7.83 -21.30
N ALA A 88 45.72 -6.51 -21.25
CA ALA A 88 45.72 -5.69 -20.06
C ALA A 88 44.33 -5.39 -19.48
N LEU A 89 43.31 -5.36 -20.34
CA LEU A 89 41.88 -5.20 -19.93
C LEU A 89 41.22 -6.46 -19.34
N GLY A 90 42.02 -7.52 -19.17
CA GLY A 90 41.57 -8.75 -18.51
C GLY A 90 40.81 -9.74 -19.39
N ALA A 91 41.10 -11.02 -19.20
CA ALA A 91 40.53 -12.15 -19.95
C ALA A 91 39.01 -12.33 -19.75
N ASP A 92 38.38 -11.66 -18.76
CA ASP A 92 36.98 -11.81 -18.40
C ASP A 92 35.99 -11.05 -19.28
N PHE A 93 36.43 -10.19 -20.17
CA PHE A 93 35.58 -9.41 -21.08
C PHE A 93 35.12 -10.19 -22.32
N THR A 94 35.04 -11.49 -22.27
CA THR A 94 34.67 -12.37 -23.38
C THR A 94 33.20 -12.76 -23.40
N ARG A 95 32.41 -12.24 -22.46
CA ARG A 95 30.99 -12.60 -22.35
C ARG A 95 30.11 -11.35 -22.37
N ILE A 96 29.18 -11.29 -23.31
CA ILE A 96 28.14 -10.27 -23.28
C ILE A 96 27.29 -10.49 -22.02
N PRO A 97 27.12 -9.47 -21.15
CA PRO A 97 26.30 -9.60 -19.95
C PRO A 97 24.83 -9.88 -20.32
N ARG A 98 24.12 -10.52 -19.41
CA ARG A 98 22.66 -10.65 -19.55
C ARG A 98 22.06 -9.24 -19.58
N PHE A 99 21.18 -8.98 -20.52
CA PHE A 99 20.48 -7.71 -20.60
C PHE A 99 19.50 -7.55 -19.43
N PRO A 100 19.35 -6.34 -18.91
CA PRO A 100 18.23 -6.03 -18.02
C PRO A 100 16.91 -6.35 -18.72
N GLU A 101 16.04 -7.09 -18.04
CA GLU A 101 14.72 -7.46 -18.52
C GLU A 101 13.63 -6.99 -17.57
N ARG A 102 12.52 -6.53 -18.11
CA ARG A 102 11.34 -6.17 -17.32
C ARG A 102 10.80 -7.39 -16.60
N SER A 103 10.36 -7.21 -15.35
CA SER A 103 9.59 -8.23 -14.65
C SER A 103 8.09 -8.03 -14.87
N THR A 104 7.33 -9.12 -14.94
CA THR A 104 5.89 -9.10 -15.11
C THR A 104 5.21 -9.51 -13.82
N ILE A 105 4.22 -8.74 -13.39
CA ILE A 105 3.42 -9.01 -12.20
C ILE A 105 2.04 -9.47 -12.66
N TYR A 106 1.66 -10.68 -12.23
CA TYR A 106 0.39 -11.31 -12.55
C TYR A 106 -0.55 -11.31 -11.35
N ALA A 107 -1.84 -11.15 -11.60
CA ALA A 107 -2.89 -11.32 -10.62
C ALA A 107 -3.13 -12.81 -10.29
N ALA A 108 -3.97 -13.09 -9.30
CA ALA A 108 -4.35 -14.44 -8.90
C ALA A 108 -5.05 -15.23 -10.02
N ASP A 109 -5.76 -14.55 -10.93
CA ASP A 109 -6.41 -15.14 -12.11
C ASP A 109 -5.45 -15.36 -13.30
N GLY A 110 -4.16 -15.06 -13.16
CA GLY A 110 -3.13 -15.13 -14.20
C GLY A 110 -3.12 -13.97 -15.18
N SER A 111 -3.98 -12.97 -15.04
CA SER A 111 -3.95 -11.77 -15.86
C SER A 111 -2.75 -10.88 -15.50
N VAL A 112 -2.22 -10.15 -16.49
CA VAL A 112 -1.10 -9.22 -16.25
C VAL A 112 -1.61 -7.96 -15.54
N LEU A 113 -1.14 -7.73 -14.32
CA LEU A 113 -1.40 -6.50 -13.58
C LEU A 113 -0.55 -5.35 -14.10
N THR A 114 0.75 -5.53 -14.14
CA THR A 114 1.71 -4.52 -14.58
C THR A 114 3.06 -5.13 -14.91
N ARG A 115 3.95 -4.29 -15.41
CA ARG A 115 5.36 -4.63 -15.64
C ARG A 115 6.24 -3.59 -14.98
N VAL A 116 7.29 -4.04 -14.28
CA VAL A 116 8.25 -3.18 -13.59
C VAL A 116 9.62 -3.31 -14.23
N TYR A 117 10.30 -2.17 -14.47
CA TYR A 117 11.55 -2.12 -15.21
C TYR A 117 12.30 -0.80 -14.98
N LEU A 118 13.61 -0.84 -15.15
CA LEU A 118 14.41 0.35 -15.45
C LEU A 118 14.46 0.57 -16.95
N ASP A 119 14.79 -0.49 -17.73
CA ASP A 119 14.72 -0.53 -19.19
C ASP A 119 13.54 -1.41 -19.59
N ASN A 120 12.57 -0.85 -20.34
CA ASN A 120 11.46 -1.65 -20.85
C ASN A 120 11.95 -2.59 -21.95
N ARG A 121 12.44 -3.76 -21.55
CA ARG A 121 12.99 -4.79 -22.44
C ARG A 121 12.41 -6.17 -22.09
N GLU A 122 12.04 -6.87 -23.15
CA GLU A 122 11.74 -8.29 -23.14
C GLU A 122 12.68 -8.97 -24.14
N VAL A 123 13.48 -9.90 -23.68
CA VAL A 123 14.40 -10.64 -24.54
C VAL A 123 13.64 -11.76 -25.24
N VAL A 124 13.65 -11.75 -26.55
CA VAL A 124 12.99 -12.76 -27.39
C VAL A 124 13.99 -13.49 -28.28
N PRO A 125 13.81 -14.81 -28.50
CA PRO A 125 14.68 -15.53 -29.41
C PRO A 125 14.54 -15.01 -30.85
N LEU A 126 15.60 -15.11 -31.67
CA LEU A 126 15.60 -14.63 -33.05
C LEU A 126 14.42 -15.18 -33.88
N ALA A 127 14.04 -16.44 -33.67
CA ALA A 127 12.90 -17.06 -34.30
C ALA A 127 11.55 -16.42 -33.97
N ALA A 128 11.44 -15.75 -32.83
CA ALA A 128 10.25 -15.02 -32.41
C ALA A 128 10.15 -13.59 -32.99
N ILE A 129 11.09 -13.19 -33.87
CA ILE A 129 11.04 -11.94 -34.63
C ILE A 129 10.73 -12.27 -36.09
N ALA A 130 9.72 -11.61 -36.64
CA ALA A 130 9.28 -11.86 -38.03
C ALA A 130 10.44 -11.79 -39.03
N PRO A 131 10.57 -12.74 -39.96
CA PRO A 131 11.63 -12.74 -40.97
C PRO A 131 11.69 -11.43 -41.77
N VAL A 132 10.53 -10.82 -42.05
CA VAL A 132 10.46 -9.55 -42.78
C VAL A 132 11.05 -8.38 -41.98
N ALA A 133 10.88 -8.36 -40.70
CA ALA A 133 11.48 -7.35 -39.82
C ALA A 133 13.01 -7.54 -39.75
N ARG A 134 13.47 -8.78 -39.55
CA ARG A 134 14.91 -9.11 -39.56
C ARG A 134 15.59 -8.67 -40.89
N LYS A 135 14.95 -8.95 -42.02
CA LYS A 135 15.42 -8.48 -43.31
C LYS A 135 15.44 -6.96 -43.45
N ALA A 136 14.43 -6.26 -42.91
CA ALA A 136 14.40 -4.80 -42.95
C ALA A 136 15.58 -4.18 -42.17
N VAL A 137 15.93 -4.73 -41.01
CA VAL A 137 17.10 -4.30 -40.26
C VAL A 137 18.39 -4.56 -41.00
N LEU A 138 18.58 -5.78 -41.51
CA LEU A 138 19.76 -6.11 -42.30
C LEU A 138 19.90 -5.17 -43.50
N ALA A 139 18.81 -4.89 -44.24
CA ALA A 139 18.85 -4.02 -45.41
C ALA A 139 19.38 -2.62 -45.11
N ILE A 140 19.03 -2.03 -43.96
CA ILE A 140 19.36 -0.63 -43.64
C ILE A 140 20.62 -0.48 -42.80
N GLU A 141 20.97 -1.48 -41.99
CA GLU A 141 22.11 -1.40 -41.05
C GLU A 141 23.33 -2.16 -41.63
N ASP A 142 23.16 -3.39 -42.16
CA ASP A 142 24.27 -4.26 -42.55
C ASP A 142 23.78 -5.39 -43.47
N SER A 143 23.69 -5.11 -44.76
CA SER A 143 23.06 -6.04 -45.73
C SER A 143 23.79 -7.38 -45.87
N ASP A 144 25.11 -7.35 -45.67
CA ASP A 144 26.01 -8.49 -45.94
C ASP A 144 26.51 -9.08 -44.59
N PHE A 145 25.80 -8.78 -43.49
CA PHE A 145 26.16 -9.15 -42.10
C PHE A 145 26.56 -10.61 -41.93
N PHE A 146 25.88 -11.53 -42.61
CA PHE A 146 26.15 -12.96 -42.52
C PHE A 146 27.31 -13.43 -43.38
N GLU A 147 27.87 -12.56 -44.28
CA GLU A 147 28.89 -12.89 -45.25
C GLU A 147 30.29 -12.38 -44.85
N HIS A 148 30.37 -11.32 -44.02
CA HIS A 148 31.65 -10.75 -43.57
C HIS A 148 31.94 -11.06 -42.11
N GLY A 149 33.18 -10.78 -41.65
CA GLY A 149 33.57 -10.88 -40.25
C GLY A 149 33.17 -9.63 -39.40
N ALA A 150 33.88 -9.38 -38.33
CA ALA A 150 33.65 -8.20 -37.45
C ALA A 150 33.81 -6.87 -38.18
N LEU A 151 34.55 -6.86 -39.31
CA LEU A 151 34.73 -5.74 -40.20
C LEU A 151 34.17 -6.08 -41.58
N ASP A 152 33.43 -5.19 -42.17
CA ASP A 152 33.11 -5.15 -43.57
C ASP A 152 34.04 -4.15 -44.29
N TRP A 153 35.15 -4.68 -44.82
CA TRP A 153 36.10 -3.88 -45.56
C TRP A 153 35.51 -3.21 -46.79
N SER A 154 34.59 -3.87 -47.49
CA SER A 154 33.94 -3.36 -48.66
C SER A 154 33.06 -2.16 -48.40
N SER A 155 32.27 -2.22 -47.34
CA SER A 155 31.42 -1.13 -46.84
C SER A 155 32.24 0.03 -46.27
N LEU A 156 33.32 -0.26 -45.57
CA LEU A 156 34.23 0.78 -45.01
C LEU A 156 34.86 1.58 -46.17
N ILE A 157 35.41 0.94 -47.19
CA ILE A 157 36.01 1.61 -48.36
C ILE A 157 34.94 2.41 -49.12
N ARG A 158 33.76 1.83 -49.33
CA ARG A 158 32.63 2.49 -49.98
C ARG A 158 32.20 3.76 -49.18
N ALA A 159 32.07 3.67 -47.89
CA ALA A 159 31.73 4.79 -47.01
C ALA A 159 32.80 5.89 -47.05
N MET A 160 34.08 5.53 -47.01
CA MET A 160 35.19 6.47 -47.16
C MET A 160 35.12 7.25 -48.48
N ILE A 161 34.88 6.55 -49.60
CA ILE A 161 34.76 7.17 -50.92
C ILE A 161 33.54 8.08 -51.00
N GLN A 162 32.40 7.69 -50.45
CA GLN A 162 31.19 8.51 -50.46
C GLN A 162 31.29 9.73 -49.56
N ASN A 163 31.84 9.60 -48.34
CA ASN A 163 32.06 10.71 -47.42
C ASN A 163 33.08 11.71 -48.02
N ALA A 164 34.15 11.21 -48.63
CA ALA A 164 35.12 12.06 -49.34
C ALA A 164 34.50 12.83 -50.51
N ARG A 165 33.58 12.24 -51.26
CA ARG A 165 32.87 12.89 -52.39
C ARG A 165 31.83 13.93 -51.87
N ALA A 166 31.20 13.66 -50.74
CA ALA A 166 30.16 14.54 -50.14
C ALA A 166 30.75 15.68 -49.32
N GLY A 167 32.03 15.60 -48.92
CA GLY A 167 32.66 16.55 -48.02
C GLY A 167 32.13 16.50 -46.55
N GLU A 168 31.27 15.56 -46.28
CA GLU A 168 30.67 15.33 -44.96
C GLU A 168 30.38 13.84 -44.73
N VAL A 169 30.11 13.43 -43.48
CA VAL A 169 29.82 12.04 -43.13
C VAL A 169 28.38 11.70 -43.53
N VAL A 170 28.18 11.21 -44.79
CA VAL A 170 26.86 10.80 -45.29
C VAL A 170 26.56 9.31 -45.13
N GLN A 171 27.61 8.47 -44.96
CA GLN A 171 27.45 7.03 -44.78
C GLN A 171 28.32 6.51 -43.61
N GLY A 172 27.71 5.74 -42.68
CA GLY A 172 28.41 5.00 -41.64
C GLY A 172 28.86 3.62 -42.14
N GLY A 173 30.05 3.19 -41.73
CA GLY A 173 30.61 1.86 -42.08
C GLY A 173 30.67 0.90 -40.85
N SER A 174 29.91 1.14 -39.79
CA SER A 174 29.89 0.29 -38.58
C SER A 174 29.02 -0.93 -38.80
N THR A 175 29.53 -2.13 -38.51
CA THR A 175 28.78 -3.39 -38.58
C THR A 175 27.80 -3.57 -37.41
N ILE A 176 26.83 -4.47 -37.55
CA ILE A 176 25.91 -4.84 -36.44
C ILE A 176 26.69 -5.30 -35.21
N THR A 177 27.79 -6.05 -35.38
CA THR A 177 28.63 -6.47 -34.24
C THR A 177 29.27 -5.29 -33.53
N GLN A 178 29.77 -4.30 -34.23
CA GLN A 178 30.32 -3.09 -33.66
C GLN A 178 29.25 -2.27 -32.89
N GLN A 179 28.07 -2.11 -33.49
CA GLN A 179 26.96 -1.43 -32.84
C GLN A 179 26.51 -2.15 -31.54
N LEU A 180 26.46 -3.49 -31.55
CA LEU A 180 26.14 -4.29 -30.34
C LEU A 180 27.18 -4.07 -29.24
N VAL A 181 28.46 -4.12 -29.57
CA VAL A 181 29.57 -3.91 -28.62
C VAL A 181 29.52 -2.51 -28.05
N GLY A 182 29.39 -1.48 -28.87
CA GLY A 182 29.29 -0.09 -28.45
C GLY A 182 28.11 0.17 -27.49
N SER A 183 26.95 -0.42 -27.79
CA SER A 183 25.73 -0.24 -26.99
C SER A 183 25.72 -1.05 -25.68
N THR A 184 26.41 -2.21 -25.65
CA THR A 184 26.36 -3.16 -24.51
C THR A 184 27.48 -2.92 -23.49
N LEU A 185 28.69 -2.62 -24.00
CA LEU A 185 29.90 -2.53 -23.16
C LEU A 185 30.27 -1.09 -22.84
N GLY A 186 29.50 -0.13 -23.31
CA GLY A 186 29.71 1.30 -23.03
C GLY A 186 30.96 1.90 -23.68
N VAL A 187 31.65 1.14 -24.53
CA VAL A 187 32.78 1.59 -25.32
C VAL A 187 32.23 2.52 -26.41
N ASN A 188 32.49 3.80 -26.36
CA ASN A 188 32.00 4.83 -27.31
C ASN A 188 30.70 5.59 -27.03
N ARG A 189 30.07 5.45 -25.88
CA ARG A 189 28.89 6.33 -25.64
C ARG A 189 29.24 7.81 -25.62
N PHE A 190 30.52 8.14 -25.35
CA PHE A 190 31.02 9.53 -25.26
C PHE A 190 32.41 9.75 -25.88
N ASP A 191 33.12 8.72 -26.28
CA ASP A 191 34.48 8.83 -26.82
C ASP A 191 34.52 8.50 -28.31
N GLN A 192 34.40 9.52 -29.13
CA GLN A 192 34.57 9.41 -30.59
C GLN A 192 36.07 9.44 -31.02
N SER A 193 36.99 9.20 -30.07
CA SER A 193 38.40 9.13 -30.36
C SER A 193 38.73 7.91 -31.23
N ILE A 194 39.84 7.98 -31.94
CA ILE A 194 40.40 6.85 -32.70
C ILE A 194 40.61 5.64 -31.77
N GLU A 195 41.01 5.88 -30.56
CA GLU A 195 41.29 4.85 -29.55
C GLU A 195 40.03 4.10 -29.15
N GLY A 196 38.91 4.79 -28.86
CA GLY A 196 37.62 4.20 -28.57
C GLY A 196 37.12 3.34 -29.77
N LYS A 197 37.33 3.80 -30.99
CA LYS A 197 36.90 3.04 -32.19
C LYS A 197 37.76 1.78 -32.43
N LEU A 198 39.04 1.82 -32.09
CA LEU A 198 39.90 0.64 -32.12
C LEU A 198 39.54 -0.38 -31.04
N GLN A 199 39.15 0.07 -29.86
CA GLN A 199 38.66 -0.81 -28.77
C GLN A 199 37.34 -1.49 -29.17
N GLU A 200 36.37 -0.75 -29.72
CA GLU A 200 35.13 -1.30 -30.26
C GLU A 200 35.37 -2.41 -31.28
N LEU A 201 36.30 -2.13 -32.20
CA LEU A 201 36.65 -3.09 -33.23
C LEU A 201 37.26 -4.37 -32.67
N ALA A 202 38.18 -4.22 -31.76
CA ALA A 202 38.86 -5.36 -31.15
C ALA A 202 37.88 -6.25 -30.36
N LEU A 203 36.94 -5.63 -29.65
CA LEU A 203 35.87 -6.36 -28.96
C LEU A 203 34.89 -7.01 -29.93
N ALA A 204 34.56 -6.36 -31.05
CA ALA A 204 33.72 -6.94 -32.11
C ALA A 204 34.35 -8.22 -32.69
N ILE A 205 35.68 -8.23 -32.91
CA ILE A 205 36.42 -9.42 -33.38
C ILE A 205 36.29 -10.57 -32.36
N ARG A 206 36.44 -10.29 -31.06
CA ARG A 206 36.31 -11.30 -30.01
C ARG A 206 34.86 -11.83 -29.87
N VAL A 207 33.88 -10.96 -30.00
CA VAL A 207 32.46 -11.34 -30.00
C VAL A 207 32.16 -12.30 -31.14
N GLU A 208 32.68 -12.03 -32.37
CA GLU A 208 32.51 -12.92 -33.53
C GLU A 208 33.26 -14.25 -33.42
N GLN A 209 34.37 -14.27 -32.71
CA GLN A 209 35.07 -15.53 -32.40
C GLN A 209 34.29 -16.41 -31.43
N ARG A 210 33.44 -15.82 -30.57
CA ARG A 210 32.74 -16.56 -29.51
C ARG A 210 31.28 -16.87 -29.81
N TYR A 211 30.61 -16.03 -30.57
CA TYR A 211 29.20 -16.15 -30.87
C TYR A 211 28.95 -16.32 -32.37
N SER A 212 27.96 -17.13 -32.73
CA SER A 212 27.52 -17.21 -34.14
C SER A 212 26.87 -15.90 -34.58
N LYS A 213 26.94 -15.61 -35.87
CA LYS A 213 26.26 -14.46 -36.48
C LYS A 213 24.78 -14.38 -36.08
N ALA A 214 24.08 -15.51 -36.09
CA ALA A 214 22.67 -15.57 -35.66
C ALA A 214 22.48 -15.13 -34.22
N ARG A 215 23.39 -15.53 -33.31
CA ARG A 215 23.32 -15.13 -31.89
C ARG A 215 23.70 -13.65 -31.71
N ILE A 216 24.67 -13.14 -32.45
CA ILE A 216 25.02 -11.71 -32.44
C ILE A 216 23.84 -10.87 -32.90
N PHE A 217 23.19 -11.27 -33.99
CA PHE A 217 22.02 -10.59 -34.51
C PHE A 217 20.82 -10.62 -33.54
N GLU A 218 20.62 -11.76 -32.88
CA GLU A 218 19.61 -11.89 -31.83
C GLU A 218 19.88 -10.92 -30.66
N LEU A 219 21.12 -10.88 -30.15
CA LEU A 219 21.53 -9.96 -29.11
C LEU A 219 21.33 -8.50 -29.53
N TYR A 220 21.71 -8.16 -30.78
CA TYR A 220 21.54 -6.82 -31.32
C TYR A 220 20.06 -6.40 -31.33
N LEU A 221 19.17 -7.25 -31.87
CA LEU A 221 17.74 -6.95 -31.98
C LEU A 221 17.05 -6.85 -30.59
N ASN A 222 17.63 -7.43 -29.55
CA ASN A 222 17.16 -7.30 -28.16
C ASN A 222 17.78 -6.12 -27.43
N GLN A 223 18.92 -5.58 -27.88
CA GLN A 223 19.65 -4.51 -27.22
C GLN A 223 19.28 -3.12 -27.76
N VAL A 224 18.93 -3.00 -29.05
CA VAL A 224 18.76 -1.68 -29.66
C VAL A 224 17.68 -0.86 -28.95
N TYR A 225 18.00 0.42 -28.71
CA TYR A 225 17.04 1.38 -28.18
C TYR A 225 16.06 1.81 -29.26
N MET A 226 14.78 1.85 -28.94
CA MET A 226 13.69 2.08 -29.88
C MET A 226 12.83 3.31 -29.55
N GLY A 227 13.36 4.24 -28.72
CA GLY A 227 12.62 5.41 -28.27
C GLY A 227 11.67 5.12 -27.08
N ASN A 228 11.21 6.16 -26.39
CA ASN A 228 10.23 6.06 -25.30
C ASN A 228 10.60 5.07 -24.16
N GLY A 229 11.90 4.90 -23.88
CA GLY A 229 12.38 3.94 -22.88
C GLY A 229 12.26 2.47 -23.29
N VAL A 230 11.95 2.19 -24.56
CA VAL A 230 11.74 0.85 -25.10
C VAL A 230 13.04 0.31 -25.69
N TYR A 231 13.38 -0.93 -25.33
CA TYR A 231 14.55 -1.62 -25.86
C TYR A 231 14.16 -2.95 -26.53
N GLY A 232 14.76 -3.23 -27.66
CA GLY A 232 14.58 -4.45 -28.42
C GLY A 232 13.29 -4.52 -29.25
N PHE A 233 13.34 -5.36 -30.30
CA PHE A 233 12.24 -5.53 -31.25
C PHE A 233 11.02 -6.21 -30.64
N GLY A 234 11.19 -7.09 -29.64
CA GLY A 234 10.08 -7.71 -28.91
C GLY A 234 9.18 -6.67 -28.26
N THR A 235 9.77 -5.85 -27.43
CA THR A 235 9.07 -4.78 -26.71
C THR A 235 8.56 -3.69 -27.63
N ALA A 236 9.34 -3.30 -28.67
CA ALA A 236 8.94 -2.29 -29.63
C ALA A 236 7.69 -2.71 -30.44
N ALA A 237 7.59 -3.97 -30.83
CA ALA A 237 6.42 -4.51 -31.52
C ALA A 237 5.16 -4.43 -30.64
N GLU A 238 5.28 -4.75 -29.37
CA GLU A 238 4.19 -4.61 -28.40
C GLU A 238 3.82 -3.14 -28.17
N PHE A 239 4.81 -2.28 -27.96
CA PHE A 239 4.61 -0.87 -27.65
C PHE A 239 3.97 -0.09 -28.80
N TYR A 240 4.54 -0.20 -30.01
CA TYR A 240 4.09 0.58 -31.18
C TYR A 240 2.95 -0.08 -31.93
N PHE A 241 2.88 -1.43 -31.99
CA PHE A 241 1.93 -2.15 -32.84
C PHE A 241 0.98 -3.07 -32.08
N ARG A 242 1.10 -3.21 -30.74
CA ARG A 242 0.22 -4.03 -29.88
C ARG A 242 0.16 -5.50 -30.31
N LYS A 243 1.26 -6.02 -30.82
CA LYS A 243 1.38 -7.41 -31.25
C LYS A 243 2.77 -7.98 -30.98
N PRO A 244 2.91 -9.32 -30.83
CA PRO A 244 4.22 -9.94 -30.69
C PRO A 244 5.06 -9.75 -31.96
N ALA A 245 6.39 -9.61 -31.79
CA ALA A 245 7.33 -9.35 -32.90
C ALA A 245 7.27 -10.37 -34.03
N ARG A 246 6.83 -11.63 -33.77
CA ARG A 246 6.63 -12.66 -34.80
C ARG A 246 5.50 -12.35 -35.79
N ARG A 247 4.57 -11.45 -35.44
CA ARG A 247 3.43 -11.06 -36.26
C ARG A 247 3.60 -9.72 -36.97
N LEU A 248 4.80 -9.12 -36.90
CA LEU A 248 5.11 -7.90 -37.65
C LEU A 248 5.02 -8.16 -39.14
N ASP A 249 4.35 -7.26 -39.85
CA ASP A 249 4.38 -7.23 -41.32
C ASP A 249 5.59 -6.44 -41.82
N LEU A 250 5.73 -6.35 -43.17
CA LEU A 250 6.87 -5.68 -43.75
C LEU A 250 6.90 -4.18 -43.48
N LEU A 251 5.75 -3.50 -43.44
CA LEU A 251 5.69 -2.06 -43.18
C LEU A 251 6.04 -1.75 -41.72
N GLU A 252 5.58 -2.56 -40.82
CA GLU A 252 5.87 -2.45 -39.36
C GLU A 252 7.34 -2.77 -39.11
N GLY A 253 7.86 -3.86 -39.73
CA GLY A 253 9.28 -4.22 -39.64
C GLY A 253 10.18 -3.13 -40.20
N ALA A 254 9.80 -2.54 -41.35
CA ALA A 254 10.55 -1.43 -41.96
C ALA A 254 10.46 -0.14 -41.10
N THR A 255 9.33 0.08 -40.43
CA THR A 255 9.19 1.19 -39.49
C THR A 255 10.15 1.03 -38.31
N LEU A 256 10.16 -0.13 -37.65
CA LEU A 256 11.09 -0.37 -36.53
C LEU A 256 12.55 -0.32 -37.01
N ALA A 257 12.88 -0.94 -38.16
CA ALA A 257 14.23 -0.88 -38.70
C ALA A 257 14.69 0.57 -38.97
N GLY A 258 13.79 1.42 -39.43
CA GLY A 258 14.08 2.82 -39.70
C GLY A 258 14.36 3.65 -38.43
N MET A 259 13.81 3.23 -37.28
CA MET A 259 14.02 3.90 -35.99
C MET A 259 15.42 3.68 -35.40
N VAL A 260 16.05 2.53 -35.68
CA VAL A 260 17.29 2.09 -34.99
C VAL A 260 18.37 3.18 -34.93
N ARG A 261 18.59 3.91 -36.03
CA ARG A 261 19.64 4.93 -36.12
C ARG A 261 19.43 6.15 -35.22
N ALA A 262 18.18 6.59 -35.07
CA ALA A 262 17.83 7.79 -34.30
C ALA A 262 16.38 7.70 -33.78
N PRO A 263 16.10 6.88 -32.75
CA PRO A 263 14.76 6.50 -32.33
C PRO A 263 13.89 7.70 -31.95
N GLU A 264 14.45 8.68 -31.20
CA GLU A 264 13.72 9.89 -30.83
C GLU A 264 13.43 10.83 -32.01
N TYR A 265 14.30 10.84 -33.02
CA TYR A 265 14.12 11.66 -34.22
C TYR A 265 13.08 11.08 -35.17
N TYR A 266 12.98 9.73 -35.24
CA TYR A 266 12.04 8.98 -36.06
C TYR A 266 10.88 8.36 -35.27
N ASP A 267 10.52 8.93 -34.12
CA ASP A 267 9.41 8.46 -33.31
C ASP A 267 8.10 8.49 -34.12
N PRO A 268 7.44 7.33 -34.35
CA PRO A 268 6.19 7.27 -35.12
C PRO A 268 5.01 7.95 -34.41
N LEU A 269 5.05 8.10 -33.07
CA LEU A 269 4.01 8.77 -32.27
C LEU A 269 4.11 10.27 -32.38
N ASP A 270 5.32 10.83 -32.25
CA ASP A 270 5.55 12.27 -32.22
C ASP A 270 5.83 12.86 -33.61
N ARG A 271 6.50 12.10 -34.48
CA ARG A 271 7.00 12.57 -35.78
C ARG A 271 6.62 11.66 -36.95
N PRO A 272 5.33 11.34 -37.12
CA PRO A 272 4.87 10.31 -38.09
C PRO A 272 5.28 10.62 -39.53
N LYS A 273 5.36 11.90 -39.92
CA LYS A 273 5.80 12.28 -41.29
C LYS A 273 7.27 11.95 -41.54
N LYS A 274 8.16 12.20 -40.55
CA LYS A 274 9.58 11.86 -40.64
C LYS A 274 9.77 10.33 -40.64
N MET A 275 9.04 9.64 -39.81
CA MET A 275 9.06 8.19 -39.77
C MET A 275 8.58 7.56 -41.08
N LEU A 276 7.53 8.12 -41.68
CA LEU A 276 7.04 7.64 -42.99
C LEU A 276 8.14 7.72 -44.08
N LEU A 277 8.85 8.83 -44.16
CA LEU A 277 9.98 9.01 -45.09
C LEU A 277 11.07 7.98 -44.76
N ARG A 278 11.45 7.83 -43.52
CA ARG A 278 12.50 6.89 -43.12
C ARG A 278 12.12 5.42 -43.36
N ARG A 279 10.87 5.04 -43.11
CA ARG A 279 10.33 3.73 -43.50
C ARG A 279 10.49 3.49 -45.00
N ASN A 280 10.16 4.50 -45.81
CA ASN A 280 10.29 4.40 -47.29
C ASN A 280 11.77 4.28 -47.71
N ASP A 281 12.74 4.89 -47.00
CA ASP A 281 14.16 4.65 -47.24
C ASP A 281 14.55 3.20 -47.00
N VAL A 282 14.04 2.55 -45.95
CA VAL A 282 14.25 1.13 -45.67
C VAL A 282 13.69 0.28 -46.81
N LEU A 283 12.48 0.56 -47.29
CA LEU A 283 11.84 -0.15 -48.39
C LEU A 283 12.64 0.03 -49.71
N ASN A 284 13.09 1.25 -50.03
CA ASN A 284 13.93 1.54 -51.20
C ASN A 284 15.26 0.76 -51.11
N ARG A 285 15.85 0.66 -49.91
CA ARG A 285 17.07 -0.15 -49.74
C ARG A 285 16.81 -1.63 -49.97
N MET A 286 15.67 -2.16 -49.49
CA MET A 286 15.29 -3.55 -49.72
C MET A 286 15.03 -3.85 -51.21
N GLU A 287 14.48 -2.89 -51.98
CA GLU A 287 14.33 -2.98 -53.40
C GLU A 287 15.69 -2.97 -54.09
N GLY A 288 16.58 -2.02 -53.75
CA GLY A 288 17.92 -1.94 -54.32
C GLY A 288 18.78 -3.19 -54.07
N LEU A 289 18.46 -3.97 -53.04
CA LEU A 289 19.06 -5.29 -52.78
C LEU A 289 18.35 -6.44 -53.49
N GLY A 290 17.25 -6.16 -54.22
CA GLY A 290 16.46 -7.19 -54.89
C GLY A 290 15.60 -8.05 -53.98
N TRP A 291 15.43 -7.64 -52.70
CA TRP A 291 14.66 -8.40 -51.72
C TRP A 291 13.15 -8.17 -51.79
N ILE A 292 12.75 -7.06 -52.45
CA ILE A 292 11.37 -6.78 -52.86
C ILE A 292 11.40 -6.22 -54.30
N SER A 293 10.33 -6.45 -55.07
CA SER A 293 10.23 -5.91 -56.41
C SER A 293 9.80 -4.44 -56.39
N GLU A 294 10.17 -3.66 -57.44
CA GLU A 294 9.79 -2.27 -57.63
C GLU A 294 8.29 -2.03 -57.48
N GLY A 295 7.42 -2.77 -58.16
CA GLY A 295 5.99 -2.62 -58.06
C GLY A 295 5.42 -3.01 -56.69
N ARG A 296 6.13 -3.82 -55.86
CA ARG A 296 5.79 -4.07 -54.46
C ARG A 296 6.20 -2.89 -53.57
N ASN A 297 7.38 -2.32 -53.78
CA ASN A 297 7.88 -1.15 -53.07
C ASN A 297 6.92 0.03 -53.27
N ASP A 298 6.53 0.32 -54.52
CA ASP A 298 5.62 1.44 -54.78
C ASP A 298 4.27 1.29 -54.12
N ARG A 299 3.70 0.09 -54.11
CA ARG A 299 2.45 -0.19 -53.39
C ARG A 299 2.58 -0.04 -51.88
N LEU A 300 3.74 -0.40 -51.31
CA LEU A 300 4.00 -0.27 -49.86
C LEU A 300 4.25 1.16 -49.46
N LYS A 301 5.00 1.94 -50.24
CA LYS A 301 5.25 3.37 -50.00
C LYS A 301 3.99 4.22 -50.03
N ALA A 302 3.02 3.85 -50.86
CA ALA A 302 1.74 4.52 -50.96
C ALA A 302 0.85 4.36 -49.69
N LYS A 303 1.13 3.36 -48.87
CA LYS A 303 0.39 3.14 -47.62
C LYS A 303 0.83 4.11 -46.50
N PRO A 304 -0.10 4.75 -45.79
CA PRO A 304 0.23 5.60 -44.68
C PRO A 304 0.87 4.80 -43.53
N LEU A 305 1.42 5.50 -42.55
CA LEU A 305 1.86 4.89 -41.31
C LEU A 305 0.61 4.50 -40.49
N GLN A 306 0.43 3.22 -40.22
CA GLN A 306 -0.71 2.68 -39.47
C GLN A 306 -0.26 2.30 -38.05
N LEU A 307 -0.65 3.11 -37.09
CA LEU A 307 -0.47 2.81 -35.67
C LEU A 307 -1.82 2.51 -35.03
N PRO A 308 -1.94 1.51 -34.15
CA PRO A 308 -3.14 1.28 -33.36
C PRO A 308 -3.47 2.51 -32.49
N GLU A 309 -4.75 2.76 -32.20
CA GLU A 309 -5.22 3.88 -31.36
C GLU A 309 -4.54 3.92 -29.97
N LYS A 310 -4.23 2.74 -29.45
CA LYS A 310 -3.56 2.59 -28.15
C LYS A 310 -2.04 2.40 -28.26
N ALA A 311 -1.43 2.72 -29.40
CA ALA A 311 0.03 2.71 -29.56
C ALA A 311 0.67 3.65 -28.54
N GLY A 312 1.81 3.27 -27.98
CA GLY A 312 2.51 4.07 -26.96
C GLY A 312 1.87 4.06 -25.55
N LYS A 313 0.68 3.49 -25.41
CA LYS A 313 0.01 3.38 -24.12
C LYS A 313 0.26 1.98 -23.56
N LEU A 314 1.21 1.84 -22.66
CA LEU A 314 1.33 0.64 -21.85
C LEU A 314 0.07 0.50 -20.98
N HIS A 315 -0.37 -0.74 -20.69
CA HIS A 315 -1.53 -0.99 -19.85
C HIS A 315 -1.32 -0.36 -18.46
N ARG A 316 -1.96 0.79 -18.19
CA ARG A 316 -1.94 1.48 -16.89
C ARG A 316 -3.18 1.14 -16.05
N ARG A 317 -3.71 -0.06 -16.13
CA ARG A 317 -4.69 -0.55 -15.16
C ARG A 317 -3.99 -1.52 -14.22
N HIS A 318 -3.31 -0.96 -13.25
CA HIS A 318 -2.81 -1.73 -12.12
C HIS A 318 -3.23 -1.02 -10.83
N PRO A 319 -3.51 -1.74 -9.75
CA PRO A 319 -3.72 -1.15 -8.43
C PRO A 319 -2.37 -0.66 -7.90
N PRO A 320 -2.09 0.65 -7.94
CA PRO A 320 -0.73 1.17 -7.70
C PRO A 320 -0.27 0.91 -6.26
N PHE A 321 -1.18 0.97 -5.30
CA PHE A 321 -0.86 0.72 -3.91
C PHE A 321 -0.52 -0.75 -3.64
N PHE A 322 -1.26 -1.70 -4.23
CA PHE A 322 -0.92 -3.12 -4.13
C PHE A 322 0.47 -3.40 -4.72
N VAL A 323 0.75 -2.86 -5.90
CA VAL A 323 2.06 -3.02 -6.54
C VAL A 323 3.17 -2.38 -5.71
N LYS A 324 2.91 -1.20 -5.11
CA LYS A 324 3.85 -0.56 -4.20
C LYS A 324 4.12 -1.43 -2.98
N TYR A 325 3.09 -1.90 -2.30
CA TYR A 325 3.22 -2.76 -1.13
C TYR A 325 3.99 -4.05 -1.45
N LEU A 326 3.64 -4.73 -2.56
CA LEU A 326 4.35 -5.90 -3.06
C LEU A 326 5.84 -5.61 -3.33
N THR A 327 6.14 -4.51 -4.03
CA THR A 327 7.54 -4.17 -4.33
C THR A 327 8.34 -3.83 -3.08
N ASP A 328 7.70 -3.19 -2.11
CA ASP A 328 8.31 -2.90 -0.81
C ASP A 328 8.55 -4.19 0.00
N GLN A 329 7.63 -5.15 0.01
CA GLN A 329 7.84 -6.48 0.62
C GLN A 329 9.07 -7.17 0.01
N ILE A 330 9.16 -7.25 -1.32
CA ILE A 330 10.30 -7.89 -2.01
C ILE A 330 11.62 -7.18 -1.68
N VAL A 331 11.63 -5.85 -1.76
CA VAL A 331 12.86 -5.06 -1.62
C VAL A 331 13.33 -5.02 -0.17
N GLN A 332 12.44 -4.75 0.79
CA GLN A 332 12.78 -4.70 2.22
C GLN A 332 13.09 -6.09 2.80
N ASN A 333 12.32 -7.11 2.38
CA ASN A 333 12.53 -8.51 2.78
C ASN A 333 12.68 -8.72 4.29
N ARG A 334 11.75 -8.21 5.07
CA ARG A 334 11.79 -8.30 6.55
C ARG A 334 11.72 -9.75 7.04
N SER A 335 10.98 -10.60 6.34
CA SER A 335 10.85 -12.03 6.65
C SER A 335 12.05 -12.88 6.24
N GLY A 336 12.92 -12.40 5.33
CA GLY A 336 13.98 -13.22 4.72
C GLY A 336 13.51 -14.10 3.55
N GLU A 337 12.23 -14.10 3.22
CA GLU A 337 11.61 -14.94 2.18
C GLU A 337 12.23 -14.70 0.78
N PHE A 338 12.60 -13.45 0.48
CA PHE A 338 13.11 -13.06 -0.84
C PHE A 338 14.65 -13.13 -0.97
N ASP A 339 15.34 -13.84 -0.10
CA ASP A 339 16.79 -13.99 -0.16
C ASP A 339 17.29 -14.66 -1.44
N ALA A 340 16.45 -15.49 -2.08
CA ALA A 340 16.73 -16.07 -3.39
C ALA A 340 16.90 -15.00 -4.51
N LEU A 341 16.32 -13.82 -4.35
CA LEU A 341 16.50 -12.68 -5.26
C LEU A 341 17.75 -11.86 -4.96
N GLY A 342 18.33 -12.01 -3.77
CA GLY A 342 19.54 -11.35 -3.32
C GLY A 342 19.54 -10.99 -1.85
N ARG A 343 20.70 -11.12 -1.20
CA ARG A 343 20.86 -10.86 0.24
C ARG A 343 20.82 -9.38 0.63
N THR A 344 20.88 -8.46 -0.33
CA THR A 344 20.86 -7.01 -0.08
C THR A 344 19.67 -6.36 -0.77
N GLU A 345 19.16 -5.27 -0.21
CA GLU A 345 18.09 -4.47 -0.83
C GLU A 345 18.44 -4.08 -2.28
N LYS A 346 19.67 -3.64 -2.54
CA LYS A 346 20.16 -3.29 -3.88
C LYS A 346 20.08 -4.48 -4.84
N ALA A 347 20.42 -5.70 -4.38
CA ALA A 347 20.37 -6.89 -5.22
C ALA A 347 18.94 -7.29 -5.53
N ARG A 348 18.03 -7.26 -4.54
CA ARG A 348 16.61 -7.54 -4.72
C ARG A 348 15.93 -6.52 -5.62
N ARG A 349 16.23 -5.23 -5.44
CA ARG A 349 15.76 -4.14 -6.33
C ARG A 349 16.23 -4.38 -7.76
N ARG A 350 17.48 -4.75 -7.95
CA ARG A 350 18.01 -5.10 -9.28
C ARG A 350 17.31 -6.33 -9.86
N ALA A 351 17.11 -7.38 -9.07
CA ALA A 351 16.39 -8.57 -9.52
C ALA A 351 14.95 -8.23 -9.94
N LEU A 352 14.26 -7.38 -9.17
CA LEU A 352 12.89 -6.96 -9.45
C LEU A 352 12.77 -6.15 -10.75
N TYR A 353 13.66 -5.18 -10.98
CA TYR A 353 13.52 -4.24 -12.10
C TYR A 353 14.31 -4.62 -13.35
N GLU A 354 15.28 -5.52 -13.24
CA GLU A 354 16.19 -5.91 -14.32
C GLU A 354 16.26 -7.44 -14.51
N GLY A 355 15.58 -8.21 -13.68
CA GLY A 355 15.77 -9.65 -13.59
C GLY A 355 14.90 -10.50 -14.51
N GLY A 356 13.92 -9.93 -15.19
CA GLY A 356 13.00 -10.68 -16.05
C GLY A 356 12.19 -11.70 -15.25
N LEU A 357 11.62 -11.28 -14.13
CA LEU A 357 10.84 -12.16 -13.24
C LEU A 357 9.38 -12.22 -13.67
N ASP A 358 8.79 -13.39 -13.54
CA ASP A 358 7.35 -13.60 -13.54
C ASP A 358 6.90 -13.74 -12.09
N ILE A 359 6.13 -12.75 -11.59
CA ILE A 359 5.72 -12.63 -10.20
C ILE A 359 4.22 -12.87 -10.13
N HIS A 360 3.81 -14.00 -9.56
CA HIS A 360 2.41 -14.38 -9.36
C HIS A 360 1.95 -13.89 -7.99
N THR A 361 0.86 -13.14 -7.97
CA THR A 361 0.38 -12.48 -6.75
C THR A 361 -0.94 -13.04 -6.27
N THR A 362 -1.32 -12.61 -5.06
CA THR A 362 -2.58 -12.98 -4.40
C THR A 362 -3.75 -12.09 -4.77
N LEU A 363 -3.53 -11.00 -5.51
CA LEU A 363 -4.54 -9.99 -5.83
C LEU A 363 -5.67 -10.56 -6.68
N GLU A 364 -6.90 -10.31 -6.27
CA GLU A 364 -8.12 -10.61 -7.04
C GLU A 364 -8.57 -9.35 -7.82
N PRO A 365 -8.37 -9.27 -9.14
CA PRO A 365 -8.64 -8.05 -9.90
C PRO A 365 -10.10 -7.60 -9.87
N GLU A 366 -11.02 -8.56 -9.85
CA GLU A 366 -12.44 -8.27 -9.80
C GLU A 366 -12.83 -7.71 -8.43
N TRP A 367 -12.29 -8.27 -7.34
CA TRP A 367 -12.53 -7.76 -5.99
C TRP A 367 -11.91 -6.37 -5.80
N GLN A 368 -10.72 -6.13 -6.35
CA GLN A 368 -10.10 -4.81 -6.35
C GLN A 368 -10.99 -3.78 -7.05
N HIS A 369 -11.58 -4.15 -8.17
CA HIS A 369 -12.52 -3.29 -8.88
C HIS A 369 -13.79 -3.00 -8.05
N TRP A 370 -14.35 -4.02 -7.37
CA TRP A 370 -15.50 -3.83 -6.49
C TRP A 370 -15.19 -2.95 -5.28
N ALA A 371 -13.97 -3.05 -4.72
CA ALA A 371 -13.52 -2.16 -3.67
C ALA A 371 -13.44 -0.70 -4.15
N GLU A 372 -12.88 -0.47 -5.34
CA GLU A 372 -12.85 0.85 -5.96
C GLU A 372 -14.25 1.42 -6.20
N GLU A 373 -15.19 0.61 -6.67
CA GLU A 373 -16.59 1.02 -6.85
C GLU A 373 -17.26 1.35 -5.52
N ALA A 374 -17.05 0.53 -4.48
CA ALA A 374 -17.61 0.77 -3.16
C ALA A 374 -17.08 2.08 -2.55
N ALA A 375 -15.77 2.35 -2.68
CA ALA A 375 -15.14 3.57 -2.20
C ALA A 375 -15.60 4.85 -2.93
N ARG A 376 -16.01 4.73 -4.21
CA ARG A 376 -16.52 5.87 -5.01
C ARG A 376 -17.99 6.18 -4.77
N ARG A 377 -18.73 5.31 -4.07
CA ARG A 377 -20.13 5.60 -3.74
C ARG A 377 -20.22 6.87 -2.89
N PRO A 378 -21.26 7.68 -3.08
CA PRO A 378 -21.53 8.78 -2.16
C PRO A 378 -21.62 8.24 -0.73
N LEU A 379 -20.95 8.92 0.20
CA LEU A 379 -21.06 8.58 1.62
C LEU A 379 -22.52 8.76 2.07
N SER A 380 -22.95 7.91 3.00
CA SER A 380 -24.33 7.93 3.54
C SER A 380 -24.69 9.21 4.29
N VAL A 381 -23.66 9.99 4.65
CA VAL A 381 -23.77 11.28 5.32
C VAL A 381 -22.97 12.35 4.56
N SER A 382 -23.46 13.59 4.56
CA SER A 382 -22.74 14.70 3.97
C SER A 382 -21.62 15.15 4.90
N ILE A 383 -20.38 15.13 4.39
CA ILE A 383 -19.20 15.62 5.09
C ILE A 383 -18.76 16.91 4.39
N TYR A 384 -18.57 17.98 5.17
CA TYR A 384 -18.14 19.28 4.67
C TYR A 384 -16.71 19.57 5.16
N PRO A 385 -15.69 19.29 4.30
CA PRO A 385 -14.31 19.60 4.69
C PRO A 385 -14.12 21.09 4.95
N PRO A 386 -13.25 21.48 5.87
CA PRO A 386 -12.82 22.87 6.02
C PRO A 386 -12.26 23.42 4.70
N ALA A 387 -12.39 24.75 4.50
CA ALA A 387 -11.90 25.39 3.28
C ALA A 387 -10.40 25.10 3.06
N GLY A 388 -10.07 24.52 1.91
CA GLY A 388 -8.69 24.14 1.55
C GLY A 388 -8.26 22.74 2.02
N SER A 389 -9.09 21.99 2.76
CA SER A 389 -8.83 20.61 3.12
C SER A 389 -9.33 19.65 2.03
N PRO A 390 -8.63 18.55 1.74
CA PRO A 390 -9.11 17.54 0.82
C PRO A 390 -10.35 16.82 1.41
N PRO A 391 -11.24 16.28 0.56
CA PRO A 391 -12.35 15.46 1.04
C PRO A 391 -11.80 14.18 1.72
N PRO A 392 -12.59 13.55 2.63
CA PRO A 392 -12.19 12.28 3.23
C PRO A 392 -11.93 11.23 2.17
N ASP A 393 -10.92 10.39 2.39
CA ASP A 393 -10.59 9.28 1.53
C ASP A 393 -10.89 7.93 2.18
N VAL A 394 -10.74 6.83 1.43
CA VAL A 394 -11.15 5.47 1.84
C VAL A 394 -9.98 4.51 1.65
N SER A 395 -9.69 3.70 2.67
CA SER A 395 -8.82 2.54 2.54
C SER A 395 -9.62 1.25 2.75
N ILE A 396 -9.37 0.24 1.92
CA ILE A 396 -9.97 -1.10 2.03
C ILE A 396 -8.87 -2.14 1.89
N VAL A 397 -8.74 -3.00 2.90
CA VAL A 397 -7.82 -4.14 2.87
C VAL A 397 -8.59 -5.41 3.09
N THR A 398 -8.37 -6.43 2.24
CA THR A 398 -8.99 -7.75 2.38
C THR A 398 -7.94 -8.84 2.42
N ILE A 399 -8.03 -9.72 3.44
CA ILE A 399 -7.10 -10.83 3.69
C ILE A 399 -7.88 -12.14 3.75
N ASP A 400 -7.34 -13.19 3.15
CA ASP A 400 -7.81 -14.57 3.32
C ASP A 400 -7.44 -15.07 4.71
N ASN A 401 -8.43 -15.45 5.52
CA ASN A 401 -8.22 -15.77 6.92
C ASN A 401 -7.33 -17.00 7.16
N ARG A 402 -7.34 -17.94 6.25
CA ARG A 402 -6.62 -19.20 6.40
C ARG A 402 -5.16 -19.11 6.02
N SER A 403 -4.83 -18.20 5.10
CA SER A 403 -3.50 -18.15 4.52
C SER A 403 -2.73 -16.86 4.84
N GLY A 404 -3.39 -15.76 5.15
CA GLY A 404 -2.79 -14.44 5.21
C GLY A 404 -2.66 -13.76 3.83
N ALA A 405 -3.16 -14.40 2.75
CA ALA A 405 -3.07 -13.84 1.40
C ALA A 405 -3.85 -12.52 1.30
N VAL A 406 -3.15 -11.45 0.93
CA VAL A 406 -3.75 -10.14 0.72
C VAL A 406 -4.43 -10.11 -0.64
N LYS A 407 -5.76 -10.09 -0.65
CA LYS A 407 -6.60 -10.15 -1.85
C LYS A 407 -6.86 -8.79 -2.48
N VAL A 408 -6.94 -7.75 -1.65
CA VAL A 408 -7.23 -6.36 -2.07
C VAL A 408 -6.46 -5.39 -1.19
N ILE A 409 -5.87 -4.37 -1.81
CA ILE A 409 -5.39 -3.15 -1.16
C ILE A 409 -5.91 -1.95 -1.97
N LEU A 410 -6.84 -1.23 -1.40
CA LEU A 410 -7.25 0.10 -1.84
C LEU A 410 -6.77 1.12 -0.81
N SER A 411 -5.99 2.09 -1.25
CA SER A 411 -5.36 3.09 -0.40
C SER A 411 -5.63 4.49 -0.96
N GLY A 412 -6.87 4.92 -0.86
CA GLY A 412 -7.33 6.15 -1.47
C GLY A 412 -8.05 5.94 -2.81
N ARG A 413 -8.94 6.90 -3.15
CA ARG A 413 -9.76 6.85 -4.37
C ARG A 413 -9.01 7.22 -5.63
N ASN A 414 -7.89 7.92 -5.51
CA ASN A 414 -7.13 8.41 -6.66
C ASN A 414 -5.62 8.52 -6.37
N TYR A 415 -4.85 7.55 -6.81
CA TYR A 415 -3.39 7.52 -6.69
C TYR A 415 -2.67 8.74 -7.33
N ARG A 416 -3.27 9.35 -8.34
CA ARG A 416 -2.64 10.48 -9.04
C ARG A 416 -2.66 11.76 -8.23
N ASP A 417 -3.63 11.90 -7.34
CA ASP A 417 -3.83 13.11 -6.54
C ASP A 417 -3.06 13.01 -5.22
N ASP A 418 -2.88 11.79 -4.70
CA ASP A 418 -2.12 11.54 -3.49
C ASP A 418 -1.43 10.17 -3.56
N GLU A 419 -0.10 10.16 -3.47
CA GLU A 419 0.72 8.93 -3.41
C GLU A 419 0.84 8.38 -1.98
N LEU A 420 0.18 9.02 -0.99
CA LEU A 420 0.17 8.56 0.39
C LEU A 420 -0.53 7.20 0.49
N ASP A 421 0.17 6.22 1.00
CA ASP A 421 -0.36 4.88 1.18
C ASP A 421 -1.15 4.78 2.49
N LEU A 422 -2.45 5.10 2.43
CA LEU A 422 -3.35 5.09 3.58
C LEU A 422 -3.56 3.69 4.17
N ALA A 423 -3.33 2.63 3.39
CA ALA A 423 -3.48 1.26 3.87
C ALA A 423 -2.33 0.82 4.79
N THR A 424 -1.14 1.43 4.63
CA THR A 424 0.06 1.15 5.43
C THR A 424 0.42 2.28 6.39
N THR A 425 -0.27 3.42 6.30
CA THR A 425 -0.10 4.54 7.23
C THR A 425 -0.96 4.32 8.48
N GLY A 426 -0.38 4.61 9.66
CA GLY A 426 -1.09 4.48 10.93
C GLY A 426 -2.16 5.56 11.12
N HIS A 427 -3.37 5.14 11.54
CA HIS A 427 -4.50 5.99 11.89
C HIS A 427 -5.09 5.52 13.21
N GLN A 428 -5.64 6.42 14.00
CA GLN A 428 -6.29 6.05 15.27
C GLN A 428 -7.53 5.17 15.03
N PRO A 429 -7.53 3.90 15.47
CA PRO A 429 -8.64 2.99 15.21
C PRO A 429 -9.88 3.26 16.07
N GLY A 430 -9.76 4.04 17.14
CA GLY A 430 -10.86 4.23 18.05
C GLY A 430 -11.36 2.90 18.62
N SER A 431 -12.66 2.76 18.80
CA SER A 431 -13.27 1.53 19.31
C SER A 431 -13.03 0.26 18.47
N ALA A 432 -12.48 0.34 17.26
CA ALA A 432 -12.09 -0.85 16.51
C ALA A 432 -10.90 -1.59 17.17
N PHE A 433 -10.19 -0.97 18.12
CA PHE A 433 -9.14 -1.62 18.91
C PHE A 433 -9.66 -2.51 20.03
N LYS A 434 -10.92 -2.37 20.48
CA LYS A 434 -11.48 -3.10 21.63
C LYS A 434 -11.37 -4.63 21.58
N PRO A 435 -11.47 -5.31 20.41
CA PRO A 435 -11.22 -6.75 20.33
C PRO A 435 -9.85 -7.20 20.83
N PHE A 436 -8.81 -6.36 20.73
CA PHE A 436 -7.48 -6.67 21.26
C PHE A 436 -7.44 -6.57 22.80
N VAL A 437 -8.23 -5.66 23.39
CA VAL A 437 -8.39 -5.58 24.86
C VAL A 437 -9.11 -6.83 25.38
N LEU A 438 -10.15 -7.30 24.67
CA LEU A 438 -10.83 -8.56 24.99
C LEU A 438 -9.89 -9.76 24.89
N ALA A 439 -8.99 -9.79 23.90
CA ALA A 439 -7.99 -10.84 23.76
C ALA A 439 -7.07 -10.91 24.99
N GLY A 440 -6.59 -9.77 25.49
CA GLY A 440 -5.83 -9.69 26.74
C GLY A 440 -6.63 -10.15 27.94
N ALA A 441 -7.90 -9.74 28.02
CA ALA A 441 -8.80 -10.11 29.13
C ALA A 441 -9.03 -11.63 29.19
N PHE A 442 -9.39 -12.24 28.08
CA PHE A 442 -9.70 -13.68 28.02
C PHE A 442 -8.45 -14.54 28.20
N GLN A 443 -7.30 -14.10 27.69
CA GLN A 443 -6.03 -14.78 27.96
C GLN A 443 -5.71 -14.86 29.47
N GLN A 444 -6.13 -13.85 30.24
CA GLN A 444 -6.00 -13.83 31.70
C GLN A 444 -7.16 -14.50 32.43
N GLY A 445 -8.15 -15.05 31.71
CA GLY A 445 -9.30 -15.74 32.28
C GLY A 445 -10.38 -14.83 32.85
N ILE A 446 -10.43 -13.54 32.47
CA ILE A 446 -11.58 -12.67 32.78
C ILE A 446 -12.77 -13.14 31.93
N PRO A 447 -13.91 -13.53 32.54
CA PRO A 447 -15.01 -14.07 31.76
C PRO A 447 -15.81 -12.95 31.07
N PRO A 448 -16.54 -13.26 29.99
CA PRO A 448 -17.35 -12.28 29.25
C PRO A 448 -18.53 -11.73 30.07
N THR A 449 -18.92 -12.43 31.14
CA THR A 449 -19.97 -12.02 32.08
C THR A 449 -19.43 -11.09 33.16
N GLN A 450 -18.16 -10.74 33.16
CA GLN A 450 -17.60 -9.72 34.06
C GLN A 450 -18.32 -8.39 33.83
N THR A 451 -18.79 -7.80 34.92
CA THR A 451 -19.54 -6.53 34.90
C THR A 451 -18.70 -5.36 35.34
N TYR A 452 -18.93 -4.21 34.69
CA TYR A 452 -18.35 -2.92 35.02
C TYR A 452 -19.41 -1.82 35.06
N SER A 453 -19.10 -0.72 35.73
CA SER A 453 -19.97 0.46 35.67
C SER A 453 -19.92 1.10 34.28
N SER A 454 -21.07 1.31 33.68
CA SER A 454 -21.21 2.05 32.42
C SER A 454 -21.45 3.56 32.62
N SER A 455 -21.44 4.06 33.86
CA SER A 455 -21.65 5.48 34.18
C SER A 455 -20.56 6.36 33.53
N SER A 456 -20.99 7.40 32.82
CA SER A 456 -20.11 8.34 32.09
C SER A 456 -20.29 9.77 32.66
N PRO A 457 -19.20 10.55 32.86
CA PRO A 457 -17.80 10.15 32.68
C PRO A 457 -17.29 9.19 33.76
N TRP A 458 -16.30 8.37 33.44
CA TRP A 458 -15.48 7.63 34.38
C TRP A 458 -14.09 8.26 34.44
N CYS A 459 -13.63 8.58 35.67
CA CYS A 459 -12.38 9.30 35.90
C CYS A 459 -11.42 8.49 36.76
N SER A 460 -10.14 8.50 36.42
CA SER A 460 -9.07 7.88 37.20
C SER A 460 -7.78 8.69 37.09
N PRO A 461 -7.05 8.93 38.21
CA PRO A 461 -5.74 9.59 38.17
C PRO A 461 -4.69 8.86 37.31
N LEU A 462 -4.95 7.60 36.99
CA LEU A 462 -4.08 6.75 36.13
C LEU A 462 -4.43 6.82 34.65
N TRP A 463 -5.48 7.57 34.27
CA TRP A 463 -5.84 7.80 32.89
C TRP A 463 -5.00 8.93 32.30
N ASP A 464 -4.45 8.73 31.10
CA ASP A 464 -3.40 9.59 30.51
C ASP A 464 -3.90 10.93 29.93
N ASP A 465 -5.20 11.19 29.95
CA ASP A 465 -5.82 12.40 29.41
C ASP A 465 -5.72 13.58 30.37
N GLU A 466 -5.71 14.84 29.90
CA GLU A 466 -5.63 16.05 30.71
C GLU A 466 -6.74 16.13 31.78
N ASP A 467 -7.96 15.67 31.43
CA ASP A 467 -9.11 15.62 32.36
C ASP A 467 -9.14 14.35 33.20
N HIS A 468 -8.25 13.39 32.99
CA HIS A 468 -8.25 12.07 33.62
C HIS A 468 -9.59 11.33 33.56
N CYS A 469 -10.40 11.57 32.50
CA CYS A 469 -11.76 11.09 32.39
C CYS A 469 -12.04 10.50 30.98
N VAL A 470 -12.78 9.39 30.96
CA VAL A 470 -13.30 8.78 29.73
C VAL A 470 -14.80 9.00 29.66
N GLN A 471 -15.28 9.31 28.45
CA GLN A 471 -16.71 9.49 28.18
C GLN A 471 -17.21 8.46 27.15
N ASN A 472 -18.48 8.05 27.31
CA ASN A 472 -19.18 7.30 26.30
C ASN A 472 -19.58 8.21 25.12
N ALA A 473 -19.63 7.65 23.91
CA ALA A 473 -20.03 8.42 22.72
C ALA A 473 -21.50 8.87 22.78
N GLU A 474 -22.36 8.09 23.44
CA GLU A 474 -23.80 8.33 23.53
C GLU A 474 -24.26 8.28 25.02
N GLY A 475 -24.31 9.44 25.65
CA GLY A 475 -25.03 9.66 26.90
C GLY A 475 -24.48 9.01 28.17
N THR A 476 -25.30 9.04 29.24
CA THR A 476 -25.00 8.44 30.54
C THR A 476 -25.30 6.95 30.53
N GLY A 477 -24.38 6.14 31.05
CA GLY A 477 -24.52 4.69 31.08
C GLY A 477 -25.71 4.14 31.88
N GLN A 478 -26.02 2.88 31.72
CA GLN A 478 -27.22 2.18 32.22
C GLN A 478 -26.96 1.36 33.50
N GLY A 479 -25.91 1.68 34.28
CA GLY A 479 -25.56 0.93 35.49
C GLY A 479 -24.45 -0.09 35.26
N LEU A 480 -24.54 -1.27 35.87
CA LEU A 480 -23.57 -2.35 35.64
C LEU A 480 -23.93 -3.11 34.36
N VAL A 481 -22.94 -3.27 33.47
CA VAL A 481 -23.06 -4.03 32.23
C VAL A 481 -21.93 -5.04 32.09
N ASP A 482 -22.17 -6.15 31.44
CA ASP A 482 -21.16 -7.16 31.13
C ASP A 482 -20.36 -6.80 29.87
N LEU A 483 -19.32 -7.60 29.59
CA LEU A 483 -18.48 -7.37 28.40
C LEU A 483 -19.22 -7.63 27.07
N TRP A 484 -20.31 -8.44 27.06
CA TRP A 484 -21.15 -8.65 25.88
C TRP A 484 -21.83 -7.34 25.48
N THR A 485 -22.60 -6.77 26.40
CA THR A 485 -23.29 -5.49 26.21
C THR A 485 -22.30 -4.36 25.91
N ALA A 486 -21.18 -4.33 26.65
CA ALA A 486 -20.15 -3.30 26.45
C ALA A 486 -19.49 -3.37 25.06
N THR A 487 -19.39 -4.57 24.47
CA THR A 487 -18.83 -4.76 23.12
C THR A 487 -19.85 -4.41 22.04
N GLU A 488 -21.08 -4.85 22.17
CA GLU A 488 -22.20 -4.59 21.28
C GLU A 488 -22.45 -3.08 21.13
N ASP A 489 -22.60 -2.36 22.28
CA ASP A 489 -22.86 -0.92 22.35
C ASP A 489 -21.59 -0.06 22.34
N SER A 490 -20.41 -0.71 22.29
CA SER A 490 -19.12 -0.02 22.24
C SER A 490 -18.84 0.95 23.40
N ILE A 491 -19.19 0.57 24.66
CA ILE A 491 -19.13 1.42 25.85
C ILE A 491 -17.68 1.71 26.25
N ASN A 492 -17.22 2.95 26.09
CA ASN A 492 -15.82 3.35 26.34
C ASN A 492 -15.38 3.18 27.79
N VAL A 493 -16.22 3.63 28.74
CA VAL A 493 -15.87 3.63 30.18
C VAL A 493 -15.69 2.22 30.74
N VAL A 494 -16.34 1.22 30.15
CA VAL A 494 -16.13 -0.19 30.52
C VAL A 494 -14.76 -0.68 30.09
N PHE A 495 -14.36 -0.40 28.85
CA PHE A 495 -13.04 -0.78 28.34
C PHE A 495 -11.90 0.00 29.03
N ALA A 496 -12.17 1.24 29.46
CA ALA A 496 -11.23 2.01 30.26
C ALA A 496 -11.00 1.39 31.65
N GLN A 497 -12.01 0.77 32.26
CA GLN A 497 -11.85 0.00 33.50
C GLN A 497 -11.17 -1.35 33.22
N LEU A 498 -11.61 -2.05 32.21
CA LEU A 498 -11.08 -3.37 31.81
C LEU A 498 -9.57 -3.34 31.56
N ILE A 499 -9.03 -2.31 30.90
CA ILE A 499 -7.60 -2.26 30.59
C ILE A 499 -6.73 -2.17 31.85
N PHE A 500 -7.22 -1.59 32.94
CA PHE A 500 -6.49 -1.59 34.21
C PHE A 500 -6.49 -2.96 34.89
N ASP A 501 -7.57 -3.71 34.75
CA ASP A 501 -7.66 -5.09 35.29
C ASP A 501 -6.79 -6.06 34.49
N VAL A 502 -6.67 -5.86 33.17
CA VAL A 502 -5.81 -6.65 32.28
C VAL A 502 -4.34 -6.23 32.38
N GLY A 503 -4.10 -4.94 32.47
CA GLY A 503 -2.79 -4.28 32.38
C GLY A 503 -2.49 -3.83 30.95
N PRO A 504 -2.18 -2.52 30.74
CA PRO A 504 -1.88 -1.95 29.41
C PRO A 504 -0.76 -2.67 28.67
N SER A 505 0.27 -3.15 29.39
CA SER A 505 1.39 -3.89 28.81
C SER A 505 0.98 -5.26 28.24
N VAL A 506 0.04 -5.94 28.89
CA VAL A 506 -0.49 -7.21 28.38
C VAL A 506 -1.29 -6.99 27.12
N VAL A 507 -2.10 -5.93 27.10
CA VAL A 507 -2.88 -5.55 25.90
C VAL A 507 -1.95 -5.17 24.74
N ALA A 508 -0.89 -4.40 25.01
CA ALA A 508 0.10 -4.01 23.98
C ALA A 508 0.82 -5.23 23.41
N ASP A 509 1.30 -6.16 24.26
CA ASP A 509 1.97 -7.39 23.82
C ASP A 509 1.06 -8.26 22.96
N ILE A 510 -0.15 -8.57 23.44
CA ILE A 510 -1.07 -9.45 22.70
C ILE A 510 -1.51 -8.82 21.38
N ALA A 511 -1.81 -7.52 21.35
CA ALA A 511 -2.16 -6.80 20.13
C ALA A 511 -1.00 -6.77 19.15
N GLY A 512 0.22 -6.48 19.60
CA GLY A 512 1.43 -6.52 18.78
C GLY A 512 1.63 -7.88 18.09
N ARG A 513 1.49 -8.98 18.84
CA ARG A 513 1.57 -10.34 18.29
C ARG A 513 0.42 -10.67 17.33
N MET A 514 -0.80 -10.17 17.58
CA MET A 514 -1.94 -10.38 16.69
C MET A 514 -1.78 -9.67 15.34
N ILE A 515 -1.11 -8.52 15.32
CA ILE A 515 -0.85 -7.75 14.09
C ILE A 515 0.51 -8.07 13.44
N GLY A 516 1.31 -8.97 14.05
CA GLY A 516 2.58 -9.44 13.49
C GLY A 516 3.77 -8.51 13.72
N MET A 517 3.73 -7.64 14.74
CA MET A 517 4.89 -6.84 15.12
C MET A 517 6.05 -7.72 15.63
N ASP A 518 7.26 -7.44 15.20
CA ASP A 518 8.46 -8.06 15.77
C ASP A 518 8.79 -7.41 17.12
N PRO A 519 8.60 -8.11 18.25
CA PRO A 519 8.81 -7.53 19.58
C PRO A 519 10.24 -7.07 19.88
N ARG A 520 11.19 -7.38 18.99
CA ARG A 520 12.59 -6.92 19.10
C ARG A 520 12.83 -5.54 18.48
N THR A 521 11.95 -5.10 17.61
CA THR A 521 12.13 -3.88 16.81
C THR A 521 10.95 -2.92 16.89
N GLU A 522 9.76 -3.42 17.22
CA GLU A 522 8.52 -2.66 17.22
C GLU A 522 7.65 -3.06 18.42
N GLU A 523 7.16 -2.09 19.17
CA GLU A 523 6.25 -2.32 20.31
C GLU A 523 5.14 -1.27 20.30
N LEU A 524 3.92 -1.70 20.60
CA LEU A 524 2.85 -0.76 20.90
C LEU A 524 3.11 -0.12 22.27
N PRO A 525 2.93 1.20 22.42
CA PRO A 525 3.09 1.86 23.70
C PRO A 525 2.08 1.30 24.71
N PRO A 526 2.52 0.84 25.92
CA PRO A 526 1.65 0.23 26.91
C PRO A 526 0.90 1.29 27.74
N VAL A 527 0.06 2.06 27.10
CA VAL A 527 -0.72 3.16 27.69
C VAL A 527 -2.18 2.78 27.88
N PRO A 528 -2.87 3.27 28.93
CA PRO A 528 -4.30 3.01 29.17
C PRO A 528 -5.19 3.41 27.99
N ALA A 529 -4.84 4.48 27.28
CA ALA A 529 -5.58 4.99 26.14
C ALA A 529 -5.67 4.00 24.94
N LEU A 530 -4.92 2.88 24.96
CA LEU A 530 -5.15 1.74 24.04
C LEU A 530 -6.60 1.22 24.11
N ALA A 531 -7.24 1.27 25.28
CA ALA A 531 -8.64 0.83 25.46
C ALA A 531 -9.62 1.55 24.52
N THR A 532 -9.33 2.80 24.19
CA THR A 532 -10.13 3.65 23.29
C THR A 532 -9.52 3.81 21.90
N GLY A 533 -8.39 3.10 21.62
CA GLY A 533 -7.75 3.10 20.32
C GLY A 533 -7.09 4.43 19.93
N SER A 534 -6.40 5.07 20.86
CA SER A 534 -5.68 6.33 20.64
C SER A 534 -4.36 6.15 19.88
N VAL A 535 -3.76 4.95 19.92
CA VAL A 535 -2.52 4.63 19.22
C VAL A 535 -2.80 4.36 17.76
N ALA A 536 -2.03 4.99 16.86
CA ALA A 536 -2.21 4.84 15.43
C ALA A 536 -1.75 3.46 14.93
N ILE A 537 -2.62 2.78 14.19
CA ILE A 537 -2.39 1.46 13.58
C ILE A 537 -2.83 1.51 12.13
N SER A 538 -2.10 0.85 11.23
CA SER A 538 -2.44 0.87 9.82
C SER A 538 -3.65 -0.04 9.49
N PRO A 539 -4.43 0.25 8.44
CA PRO A 539 -5.51 -0.63 8.01
C PRO A 539 -5.09 -2.07 7.72
N ILE A 540 -3.89 -2.30 7.21
CA ILE A 540 -3.41 -3.66 6.94
C ILE A 540 -3.07 -4.39 8.26
N ASP A 541 -2.48 -3.71 9.24
CA ASP A 541 -2.20 -4.30 10.53
C ASP A 541 -3.49 -4.60 11.29
N MET A 542 -4.47 -3.67 11.23
CA MET A 542 -5.82 -3.93 11.77
C MET A 542 -6.47 -5.15 11.10
N ALA A 543 -6.36 -5.27 9.77
CA ALA A 543 -6.90 -6.43 9.04
C ALA A 543 -6.20 -7.73 9.47
N THR A 544 -4.89 -7.71 9.68
CA THR A 544 -4.10 -8.84 10.15
C THR A 544 -4.50 -9.25 11.57
N GLY A 545 -4.71 -8.30 12.47
CA GLY A 545 -5.17 -8.58 13.83
C GLY A 545 -6.58 -9.19 13.87
N TYR A 546 -7.50 -8.69 13.06
CA TYR A 546 -8.84 -9.27 12.91
C TYR A 546 -8.81 -10.65 12.23
N GLN A 547 -7.90 -10.84 11.24
CA GLN A 547 -7.65 -12.15 10.63
C GLN A 547 -7.20 -13.18 11.67
N THR A 548 -6.35 -12.78 12.63
CA THR A 548 -5.92 -13.65 13.73
C THR A 548 -7.10 -14.17 14.54
N ILE A 549 -8.10 -13.31 14.84
CA ILE A 549 -9.33 -13.73 15.53
C ILE A 549 -10.14 -14.68 14.65
N ALA A 550 -10.37 -14.30 13.38
CA ALA A 550 -11.16 -15.07 12.41
C ALA A 550 -10.57 -16.45 12.09
N ASN A 551 -9.25 -16.60 12.24
CA ASN A 551 -8.49 -17.83 12.02
C ASN A 551 -8.23 -18.62 13.31
N ASP A 552 -9.19 -18.65 14.19
CA ASP A 552 -9.16 -19.44 15.44
C ASP A 552 -7.94 -19.10 16.33
N GLY A 553 -7.54 -17.81 16.36
CA GLY A 553 -6.42 -17.31 17.15
C GLY A 553 -5.03 -17.52 16.55
N ARG A 554 -4.96 -17.88 15.27
CA ARG A 554 -3.70 -18.07 14.55
C ARG A 554 -3.39 -16.88 13.68
N HIS A 555 -2.31 -16.19 13.96
CA HIS A 555 -1.75 -15.15 13.14
C HIS A 555 -1.10 -15.75 11.89
N CYS A 556 -1.41 -15.20 10.71
CA CYS A 556 -0.68 -15.51 9.49
C CYS A 556 -0.09 -14.20 8.94
N ASP A 557 1.20 -14.20 8.61
CA ASP A 557 1.84 -13.03 8.02
C ASP A 557 1.15 -12.64 6.70
N PRO A 558 0.80 -11.35 6.53
CA PRO A 558 0.17 -10.90 5.29
C PRO A 558 1.17 -10.94 4.14
N TYR A 559 0.82 -11.64 3.06
CA TYR A 559 1.67 -11.76 1.89
C TYR A 559 0.92 -11.43 0.60
N THR A 560 1.69 -10.94 -0.40
CA THR A 560 1.18 -10.58 -1.73
C THR A 560 1.74 -11.43 -2.86
N VAL A 561 2.86 -12.15 -2.63
CA VAL A 561 3.55 -12.96 -3.63
C VAL A 561 3.27 -14.44 -3.38
N GLN A 562 2.68 -15.13 -4.37
CA GLN A 562 2.49 -16.59 -4.33
C GLN A 562 3.72 -17.33 -4.81
N SER A 563 4.29 -16.89 -5.94
CA SER A 563 5.50 -17.47 -6.50
C SER A 563 6.24 -16.47 -7.36
N ILE A 564 7.54 -16.71 -7.52
CA ILE A 564 8.41 -15.97 -8.44
C ILE A 564 9.14 -16.97 -9.31
N GLU A 565 9.05 -16.78 -10.62
CA GLU A 565 9.73 -17.58 -11.62
C GLU A 565 10.71 -16.74 -12.43
N ARG A 566 11.68 -17.40 -13.06
CA ARG A 566 12.56 -16.83 -14.08
C ARG A 566 12.86 -17.89 -15.15
N ASP A 567 12.62 -17.54 -16.41
CA ASP A 567 12.81 -18.47 -17.54
C ASP A 567 12.02 -19.80 -17.34
N GLY A 568 10.82 -19.75 -16.73
CA GLY A 568 9.97 -20.90 -16.40
C GLY A 568 10.52 -21.80 -15.28
N LYS A 569 11.46 -21.30 -14.48
CA LYS A 569 11.98 -21.99 -13.29
C LYS A 569 11.56 -21.25 -12.03
N ALA A 570 10.96 -21.96 -11.10
CA ALA A 570 10.61 -21.41 -9.81
C ALA A 570 11.88 -20.97 -9.04
N LEU A 571 11.88 -19.74 -8.56
CA LEU A 571 12.89 -19.19 -7.67
C LEU A 571 12.37 -19.12 -6.23
N LEU A 572 11.06 -18.96 -6.08
CA LEU A 572 10.36 -18.84 -4.81
C LEU A 572 8.94 -19.36 -4.98
N GLU A 573 8.49 -20.14 -4.01
CA GLU A 573 7.10 -20.47 -3.75
C GLU A 573 6.81 -20.10 -2.30
N HIS A 574 5.75 -19.32 -2.06
CA HIS A 574 5.39 -18.90 -0.72
C HIS A 574 4.95 -20.09 0.13
N GLU A 575 5.62 -20.29 1.26
CA GLU A 575 5.22 -21.27 2.26
C GLU A 575 4.34 -20.58 3.32
N ARG A 576 3.12 -21.06 3.44
CA ARG A 576 2.18 -20.55 4.43
C ARG A 576 2.70 -20.82 5.85
N THR A 577 2.89 -19.74 6.60
CA THR A 577 3.23 -19.78 8.04
C THR A 577 2.12 -19.12 8.84
N CYS A 578 1.57 -19.83 9.83
CA CYS A 578 0.57 -19.27 10.74
C CYS A 578 0.84 -19.75 12.16
N ASP A 579 1.11 -18.82 13.06
CA ASP A 579 1.49 -19.09 14.44
C ASP A 579 0.32 -18.93 15.41
N PRO A 580 0.19 -19.78 16.44
CA PRO A 580 -0.84 -19.61 17.45
C PRO A 580 -0.48 -18.40 18.34
N VAL A 581 -1.38 -17.42 18.40
CA VAL A 581 -1.27 -16.22 19.23
C VAL A 581 -2.31 -16.20 20.34
N LEU A 582 -3.55 -16.60 20.03
CA LEU A 582 -4.64 -16.76 20.98
C LEU A 582 -5.01 -18.23 21.12
N LYS A 583 -5.59 -18.61 22.25
CA LYS A 583 -6.32 -19.87 22.33
C LYS A 583 -7.55 -19.80 21.42
N ALA A 584 -7.84 -20.87 20.71
CA ALA A 584 -9.00 -20.93 19.80
C ALA A 584 -10.31 -20.57 20.53
N GLY A 585 -10.49 -21.06 21.77
CA GLY A 585 -11.67 -20.74 22.57
C GLY A 585 -11.82 -19.24 22.84
N ASP A 586 -10.73 -18.52 23.11
CA ASP A 586 -10.75 -17.06 23.34
C ASP A 586 -11.11 -16.33 22.04
N ALA A 587 -10.56 -16.75 20.91
CA ALA A 587 -10.89 -16.19 19.58
C ALA A 587 -12.36 -16.41 19.20
N HIS A 588 -12.92 -17.63 19.49
CA HIS A 588 -14.33 -17.93 19.26
C HIS A 588 -15.24 -17.08 20.16
N LEU A 589 -14.83 -16.85 21.41
CA LEU A 589 -15.58 -16.01 22.33
C LEU A 589 -15.61 -14.54 21.86
N ILE A 590 -14.47 -14.00 21.44
CA ILE A 590 -14.41 -12.65 20.83
C ILE A 590 -15.31 -12.60 19.60
N THR A 591 -15.24 -13.61 18.74
CA THR A 591 -16.05 -13.69 17.52
C THR A 591 -17.55 -13.64 17.84
N ALA A 592 -18.01 -14.45 18.80
CA ALA A 592 -19.43 -14.49 19.20
C ALA A 592 -19.92 -13.14 19.76
N MET A 593 -19.05 -12.39 20.46
CA MET A 593 -19.37 -11.03 20.91
C MET A 593 -19.42 -10.06 19.75
N LEU A 594 -18.51 -10.18 18.76
CA LEU A 594 -18.47 -9.33 17.60
C LEU A 594 -19.60 -9.63 16.59
N GLU A 595 -20.23 -10.80 16.61
CA GLU A 595 -21.42 -11.10 15.82
C GLU A 595 -22.64 -10.26 16.23
N GLN A 596 -22.69 -9.78 17.50
CA GLN A 596 -23.81 -8.94 17.97
C GLN A 596 -23.74 -7.53 17.37
N VAL A 597 -22.56 -7.02 17.05
CA VAL A 597 -22.37 -5.66 16.53
C VAL A 597 -23.13 -5.39 15.20
N PRO A 598 -23.08 -6.28 14.20
CA PRO A 598 -23.89 -6.14 12.99
C PRO A 598 -25.36 -6.55 13.16
N ILE A 599 -25.75 -7.31 14.21
CA ILE A 599 -27.11 -7.79 14.43
C ILE A 599 -27.96 -6.73 15.13
N SER A 600 -27.50 -6.25 16.28
CA SER A 600 -28.24 -5.33 17.17
C SER A 600 -27.42 -4.13 17.65
N GLY A 601 -26.08 -4.19 17.50
CA GLY A 601 -25.16 -3.17 18.00
C GLY A 601 -24.90 -2.02 17.04
N THR A 602 -23.74 -1.39 17.20
CA THR A 602 -23.37 -0.11 16.54
C THR A 602 -23.30 -0.16 15.00
N ALA A 603 -23.32 -1.34 14.37
CA ALA A 603 -23.32 -1.48 12.90
C ALA A 603 -24.68 -1.97 12.33
N ALA A 604 -25.66 -2.31 13.16
CA ALA A 604 -26.91 -2.98 12.75
C ALA A 604 -27.63 -2.27 11.58
N SER A 605 -27.66 -0.94 11.56
CA SER A 605 -28.28 -0.16 10.51
C SER A 605 -27.68 -0.37 9.12
N ALA A 606 -26.39 -0.68 9.03
CA ALA A 606 -25.69 -0.94 7.77
C ALA A 606 -25.98 -2.34 7.22
N PHE A 607 -26.30 -3.31 8.07
CA PHE A 607 -26.42 -4.72 7.73
C PHE A 607 -27.83 -5.16 7.34
N GLY A 608 -28.82 -4.26 7.30
CA GLY A 608 -30.20 -4.59 6.91
C GLY A 608 -30.36 -5.22 5.52
N SER A 609 -29.41 -5.01 4.61
CA SER A 609 -29.34 -5.63 3.28
C SER A 609 -28.33 -6.76 3.16
N TRP A 610 -27.63 -7.10 4.25
CA TRP A 610 -26.66 -8.17 4.27
C TRP A 610 -27.35 -9.53 4.14
N ALA A 611 -26.86 -10.37 3.23
CA ALA A 611 -27.43 -11.69 3.02
C ALA A 611 -27.00 -12.67 4.14
N ASN A 612 -27.38 -13.93 4.04
CA ASN A 612 -27.30 -14.96 5.09
C ASN A 612 -25.88 -15.47 5.45
N TRP A 613 -24.83 -14.69 5.24
CA TRP A 613 -23.50 -15.09 5.68
C TRP A 613 -23.26 -14.63 7.12
N PRO A 614 -22.82 -15.52 8.02
CA PRO A 614 -22.35 -15.12 9.34
C PRO A 614 -21.22 -14.08 9.23
N VAL A 615 -21.32 -13.03 10.03
CA VAL A 615 -20.37 -11.93 10.04
C VAL A 615 -20.14 -11.46 11.46
N ALA A 616 -18.88 -11.20 11.79
CA ALA A 616 -18.45 -10.59 13.04
C ALA A 616 -17.64 -9.31 12.72
N GLY A 617 -17.76 -8.28 13.54
CA GLY A 617 -17.03 -7.04 13.28
C GLY A 617 -17.15 -6.02 14.40
N LYS A 618 -16.39 -4.91 14.25
CA LYS A 618 -16.39 -3.81 15.21
C LYS A 618 -16.31 -2.46 14.50
N THR A 619 -17.15 -1.54 14.90
CA THR A 619 -17.06 -0.13 14.50
C THR A 619 -15.95 0.57 15.27
N GLY A 620 -15.31 1.54 14.63
CA GLY A 620 -14.38 2.47 15.23
C GLY A 620 -14.74 3.90 14.88
N THR A 621 -14.56 4.79 15.82
CA THR A 621 -14.67 6.25 15.63
C THR A 621 -13.57 6.86 16.49
N ALA A 622 -12.64 7.57 15.88
CA ALA A 622 -11.58 8.26 16.60
C ALA A 622 -12.11 9.56 17.23
N GLN A 623 -11.29 10.13 18.09
CA GLN A 623 -11.60 11.38 18.76
C GLN A 623 -11.97 12.48 17.75
N GLU A 624 -12.93 13.33 18.10
CA GLU A 624 -13.48 14.38 17.22
C GLU A 624 -14.01 13.91 15.85
N ASN A 625 -14.28 12.61 15.69
CA ASN A 625 -14.74 12.00 14.44
C ASN A 625 -13.80 12.26 13.24
N THR A 626 -12.49 12.28 13.48
CA THR A 626 -11.48 12.49 12.43
C THR A 626 -11.25 11.26 11.57
N ASN A 627 -11.51 10.07 12.11
CA ASN A 627 -11.38 8.76 11.46
C ASN A 627 -12.55 7.87 11.84
N VAL A 628 -13.07 7.13 10.87
CA VAL A 628 -14.10 6.10 11.13
C VAL A 628 -13.69 4.78 10.49
N TRP A 629 -14.01 3.68 11.18
CA TRP A 629 -13.57 2.35 10.85
C TRP A 629 -14.70 1.33 10.91
N PHE A 630 -14.56 0.31 10.11
CA PHE A 630 -15.23 -0.96 10.32
C PHE A 630 -14.27 -2.11 10.00
N GLY A 631 -13.85 -2.84 11.02
CA GLY A 631 -13.15 -4.11 10.89
C GLY A 631 -14.18 -5.23 11.00
N GLY A 632 -14.33 -6.03 9.93
CA GLY A 632 -15.29 -7.12 9.91
C GLY A 632 -14.78 -8.32 9.14
N TYR A 633 -15.29 -9.51 9.47
CA TYR A 633 -14.90 -10.75 8.83
C TYR A 633 -16.05 -11.76 8.74
N THR A 634 -15.98 -12.61 7.73
CA THR A 634 -16.65 -13.90 7.63
C THR A 634 -15.66 -14.99 8.03
N LYS A 635 -16.03 -16.26 8.00
CA LYS A 635 -15.06 -17.35 8.28
C LYS A 635 -13.96 -17.42 7.23
N GLN A 636 -14.21 -16.92 6.01
CA GLN A 636 -13.27 -16.98 4.89
C GLN A 636 -12.35 -15.76 4.78
N PHE A 637 -12.89 -14.55 4.95
CA PHE A 637 -12.18 -13.31 4.66
C PHE A 637 -12.38 -12.26 5.75
N THR A 638 -11.31 -11.55 6.03
CA THR A 638 -11.29 -10.34 6.85
C THR A 638 -11.15 -9.12 5.96
N THR A 639 -12.00 -8.12 6.20
CA THR A 639 -11.92 -6.83 5.50
C THR A 639 -11.97 -5.69 6.50
N VAL A 640 -11.05 -4.76 6.37
CA VAL A 640 -11.02 -3.50 7.13
C VAL A 640 -11.28 -2.34 6.19
N VAL A 641 -12.22 -1.49 6.56
CA VAL A 641 -12.53 -0.22 5.90
C VAL A 641 -12.20 0.92 6.84
N TRP A 642 -11.38 1.85 6.38
CA TRP A 642 -11.08 3.12 7.02
C TRP A 642 -11.57 4.27 6.16
N VAL A 643 -12.11 5.31 6.78
CA VAL A 643 -12.47 6.58 6.14
C VAL A 643 -11.99 7.73 6.99
N GLY A 644 -11.26 8.67 6.39
CA GLY A 644 -10.71 9.82 7.09
C GLY A 644 -10.04 10.81 6.15
N SER A 645 -9.49 11.90 6.71
CA SER A 645 -8.75 12.88 5.92
C SER A 645 -7.28 12.48 5.80
N PRO A 646 -6.74 12.38 4.58
CA PRO A 646 -5.30 12.15 4.39
C PRO A 646 -4.48 13.35 4.88
N GLY A 647 -3.43 13.09 5.66
CA GLY A 647 -2.38 14.05 6.02
C GLY A 647 -2.72 15.11 7.07
N ASN A 648 -3.92 15.68 7.09
CA ASN A 648 -4.34 16.67 8.08
C ASN A 648 -5.74 16.34 8.59
N PRO A 649 -5.86 15.64 9.72
CA PRO A 649 -7.14 15.22 10.25
C PRO A 649 -8.00 16.43 10.66
N TYR A 650 -9.28 16.40 10.28
CA TYR A 650 -10.31 17.34 10.69
C TYR A 650 -11.57 16.58 11.12
N SER A 651 -12.39 17.19 11.96
CA SER A 651 -13.67 16.62 12.33
C SER A 651 -14.58 16.50 11.10
N MET A 652 -15.03 15.27 10.84
CA MET A 652 -15.99 14.98 9.78
C MET A 652 -17.45 15.25 10.20
N GLY A 653 -17.68 15.82 11.40
CA GLY A 653 -18.99 16.06 11.98
C GLY A 653 -19.57 14.82 12.64
N HIS A 654 -20.90 14.68 12.62
CA HIS A 654 -21.59 13.54 13.28
C HIS A 654 -21.51 12.29 12.42
N VAL A 655 -20.32 11.71 12.26
CA VAL A 655 -20.07 10.48 11.50
C VAL A 655 -19.56 9.39 12.44
N PHE A 656 -20.02 8.18 12.21
CA PHE A 656 -19.65 6.99 12.99
C PHE A 656 -19.22 5.85 12.06
N GLY A 657 -18.44 4.90 12.58
CA GLY A 657 -18.05 3.72 11.82
C GLY A 657 -19.24 2.95 11.26
N GLY A 658 -20.34 2.85 12.03
CA GLY A 658 -21.57 2.19 11.62
C GLY A 658 -22.33 2.90 10.50
N THR A 659 -22.21 4.23 10.39
CA THR A 659 -22.93 5.02 9.37
C THR A 659 -22.13 5.28 8.10
N VAL A 660 -20.80 5.12 8.10
CA VAL A 660 -19.95 5.42 6.94
C VAL A 660 -19.12 4.21 6.52
N ALA A 661 -18.26 3.67 7.40
CA ALA A 661 -17.36 2.58 7.03
C ALA A 661 -18.08 1.23 6.86
N ALA A 662 -19.02 0.90 7.74
CA ALA A 662 -19.79 -0.34 7.65
C ALA A 662 -20.66 -0.44 6.37
N PRO A 663 -21.38 0.61 5.90
CA PRO A 663 -22.07 0.56 4.59
C PRO A 663 -21.15 0.32 3.40
N ILE A 664 -19.91 0.86 3.41
CA ILE A 664 -18.90 0.60 2.36
C ILE A 664 -18.48 -0.88 2.42
N TRP A 665 -18.22 -1.39 3.61
CA TRP A 665 -17.88 -2.79 3.83
C TRP A 665 -18.98 -3.73 3.31
N VAL A 666 -20.24 -3.48 3.67
CA VAL A 666 -21.40 -4.27 3.21
C VAL A 666 -21.52 -4.22 1.69
N ALA A 667 -21.38 -3.05 1.09
CA ALA A 667 -21.49 -2.89 -0.36
C ALA A 667 -20.41 -3.65 -1.13
N TYR A 668 -19.21 -3.71 -0.59
CA TYR A 668 -18.08 -4.44 -1.16
C TYR A 668 -18.19 -5.94 -0.89
N MET A 669 -18.29 -6.34 0.39
CA MET A 669 -18.25 -7.73 0.80
C MET A 669 -19.47 -8.53 0.33
N SER A 670 -20.63 -7.91 0.12
CA SER A 670 -21.79 -8.58 -0.49
C SER A 670 -21.48 -9.11 -1.89
N ARG A 671 -20.61 -8.45 -2.64
CA ARG A 671 -20.14 -8.95 -3.95
C ARG A 671 -19.08 -10.03 -3.80
N VAL A 672 -18.11 -9.82 -2.90
CA VAL A 672 -17.06 -10.82 -2.63
C VAL A 672 -17.64 -12.15 -2.19
N MET A 673 -18.65 -12.12 -1.33
CA MET A 673 -19.29 -13.33 -0.79
C MET A 673 -20.31 -13.97 -1.75
N GLN A 674 -20.70 -13.28 -2.82
CA GLN A 674 -21.68 -13.82 -3.77
C GLN A 674 -21.19 -15.12 -4.41
N GLY A 675 -21.97 -16.19 -4.26
CA GLY A 675 -21.64 -17.53 -4.77
C GLY A 675 -20.72 -18.34 -3.88
N LEU A 676 -20.20 -17.78 -2.77
CA LEU A 676 -19.44 -18.49 -1.79
C LEU A 676 -20.36 -19.14 -0.73
N PRO A 677 -19.96 -20.27 -0.12
CA PRO A 677 -20.74 -20.91 0.91
C PRO A 677 -20.83 -20.07 2.18
N ALA A 678 -22.00 -20.04 2.81
CA ALA A 678 -22.18 -19.45 4.13
C ALA A 678 -21.58 -20.42 5.18
N ILE A 679 -20.40 -20.10 5.70
CA ILE A 679 -19.73 -20.91 6.73
C ILE A 679 -19.93 -20.20 8.07
N GLY A 680 -20.52 -20.94 9.05
CA GLY A 680 -20.70 -20.47 10.43
C GLY A 680 -19.39 -20.37 11.20
N PHE A 681 -19.36 -19.52 12.21
CA PHE A 681 -18.26 -19.50 13.17
C PHE A 681 -18.39 -20.66 14.17
N PRO A 682 -17.27 -21.16 14.72
CA PRO A 682 -17.30 -22.14 15.79
C PRO A 682 -17.98 -21.57 17.05
N GLU A 683 -18.76 -22.39 17.76
CA GLU A 683 -19.36 -21.98 19.03
C GLU A 683 -18.28 -21.68 20.08
N PRO A 684 -18.44 -20.60 20.87
CA PRO A 684 -17.52 -20.31 21.97
C PRO A 684 -17.62 -21.35 23.09
N PRO A 685 -16.53 -21.63 23.82
CA PRO A 685 -16.58 -22.50 24.96
C PRO A 685 -17.49 -21.90 26.05
N LYS A 686 -18.32 -22.74 26.66
CA LYS A 686 -19.14 -22.33 27.81
C LYS A 686 -18.21 -22.17 29.01
N PRO A 687 -18.16 -20.98 29.67
CA PRO A 687 -17.32 -20.80 30.84
C PRO A 687 -17.81 -21.70 31.97
N PRO A 688 -16.95 -22.37 32.73
CA PRO A 688 -17.34 -23.06 33.92
C PRO A 688 -17.90 -22.04 34.96
N VAL A 689 -18.94 -22.46 35.67
CA VAL A 689 -19.59 -21.60 36.67
C VAL A 689 -19.43 -22.17 38.10
N GLY A 690 -19.39 -21.30 39.10
CA GLY A 690 -19.31 -21.71 40.48
C GLY A 690 -19.95 -20.67 41.45
N PRO A 691 -20.23 -21.05 42.70
CA PRO A 691 -20.72 -20.11 43.69
C PRO A 691 -19.58 -19.23 44.20
N VAL A 692 -19.78 -17.93 44.21
CA VAL A 692 -18.84 -16.96 44.76
C VAL A 692 -18.80 -17.15 46.29
N PRO A 693 -17.64 -17.38 46.94
CA PRO A 693 -17.55 -17.43 48.38
C PRO A 693 -17.81 -16.06 49.00
N SER A 694 -18.45 -16.07 50.19
CA SER A 694 -18.57 -14.83 50.97
C SER A 694 -17.24 -14.53 51.68
N VAL A 695 -16.68 -13.36 51.40
CA VAL A 695 -15.42 -12.88 52.04
C VAL A 695 -15.61 -11.69 52.95
N ILE A 696 -16.88 -11.32 53.24
CA ILE A 696 -17.20 -10.25 54.21
C ILE A 696 -16.64 -10.62 55.56
N GLY A 697 -15.96 -9.66 56.22
CA GLY A 697 -15.32 -9.81 57.53
C GLY A 697 -13.90 -10.39 57.47
N MET A 698 -13.44 -10.88 56.32
CA MET A 698 -12.09 -11.40 56.12
C MET A 698 -11.06 -10.26 55.95
N THR A 699 -9.80 -10.55 56.28
CA THR A 699 -8.70 -9.65 55.97
C THR A 699 -8.44 -9.67 54.44
N LYS A 700 -7.72 -8.64 53.91
CA LYS A 700 -7.32 -8.58 52.51
C LYS A 700 -6.71 -9.90 52.01
N LYS A 701 -5.77 -10.47 52.75
CA LYS A 701 -5.05 -11.68 52.34
C LYS A 701 -5.97 -12.88 52.32
N GLU A 702 -6.79 -13.09 53.35
CA GLU A 702 -7.74 -14.19 53.42
C GLU A 702 -8.78 -14.11 52.28
N ALA A 703 -9.32 -12.92 52.00
CA ALA A 703 -10.29 -12.70 50.95
C ALA A 703 -9.72 -13.06 49.55
N ILE A 704 -8.50 -12.54 49.27
CA ILE A 704 -7.84 -12.87 48.00
C ILE A 704 -7.60 -14.38 47.84
N THR A 705 -7.09 -15.04 48.92
CA THR A 705 -6.84 -16.50 48.89
C THR A 705 -8.14 -17.28 48.72
N THR A 706 -9.17 -16.97 49.49
CA THR A 706 -10.48 -17.65 49.46
C THR A 706 -11.14 -17.56 48.08
N LEU A 707 -11.08 -16.35 47.47
CA LEU A 707 -11.61 -16.16 46.11
C LEU A 707 -10.77 -16.93 45.06
N ALA A 708 -9.44 -16.88 45.18
CA ALA A 708 -8.56 -17.58 44.27
C ALA A 708 -8.72 -19.11 44.31
N ASP A 709 -8.81 -19.68 45.52
CA ASP A 709 -9.03 -21.13 45.73
C ASP A 709 -10.38 -21.60 45.17
N ALA A 710 -11.37 -20.69 45.13
CA ALA A 710 -12.67 -20.96 44.51
C ALA A 710 -12.70 -20.65 42.99
N GLY A 711 -11.57 -20.26 42.40
CA GLY A 711 -11.44 -19.97 40.97
C GLY A 711 -11.90 -18.58 40.56
N PHE A 712 -11.99 -17.62 41.49
CA PHE A 712 -12.35 -16.22 41.21
C PHE A 712 -11.12 -15.31 41.36
N ARG A 713 -11.18 -14.14 40.75
CA ARG A 713 -10.16 -13.06 40.93
C ARG A 713 -10.68 -12.02 41.90
N ALA A 714 -9.80 -11.36 42.64
CA ALA A 714 -10.15 -10.29 43.54
C ALA A 714 -9.66 -8.93 43.04
N SER A 715 -10.53 -7.95 42.95
CA SER A 715 -10.18 -6.52 42.86
C SER A 715 -10.36 -5.87 44.25
N VAL A 716 -9.31 -5.27 44.75
CA VAL A 716 -9.30 -4.76 46.13
C VAL A 716 -9.26 -3.25 46.13
N GLU A 717 -10.28 -2.63 46.70
CA GLU A 717 -10.40 -1.21 46.94
C GLU A 717 -10.37 -0.91 48.44
N ILE A 718 -9.74 0.15 48.85
CA ILE A 718 -9.73 0.62 50.24
C ILE A 718 -10.69 1.79 50.35
N ALA A 719 -11.71 1.67 51.16
CA ALA A 719 -12.74 2.68 51.32
C ALA A 719 -13.07 2.97 52.80
N ASP A 720 -13.57 4.16 53.06
CA ASP A 720 -13.97 4.55 54.39
C ASP A 720 -15.28 3.84 54.77
N SER A 721 -15.28 3.20 55.97
CA SER A 721 -16.43 2.49 56.55
C SER A 721 -16.22 2.34 58.01
N LEU A 722 -17.32 2.32 58.82
CA LEU A 722 -17.29 2.03 60.23
C LEU A 722 -17.04 0.55 60.60
N SER A 723 -16.97 -0.31 59.61
CA SER A 723 -16.59 -1.71 59.80
C SER A 723 -15.16 -1.83 60.32
N THR A 724 -14.81 -2.99 60.88
CA THR A 724 -13.47 -3.22 61.44
C THR A 724 -12.38 -2.90 60.43
N LYS A 725 -11.42 -2.06 60.82
CA LYS A 725 -10.29 -1.67 59.97
C LYS A 725 -9.54 -2.88 59.41
N GLY A 726 -9.27 -2.87 58.12
CA GLY A 726 -8.53 -3.93 57.41
C GLY A 726 -9.35 -5.15 56.99
N GLN A 727 -10.66 -5.16 57.33
CA GLN A 727 -11.59 -6.22 56.90
C GLN A 727 -12.45 -5.80 55.72
N VAL A 728 -12.85 -6.78 54.90
CA VAL A 728 -13.81 -6.62 53.82
C VAL A 728 -15.18 -6.29 54.40
N PHE A 729 -15.76 -5.19 53.99
CA PHE A 729 -17.11 -4.80 54.38
C PHE A 729 -18.13 -4.87 53.22
N SER A 730 -17.63 -4.94 51.97
CA SER A 730 -18.48 -5.03 50.79
C SER A 730 -17.82 -5.96 49.74
N GLN A 731 -18.63 -6.75 49.05
CA GLN A 731 -18.19 -7.52 47.89
C GLN A 731 -19.25 -7.53 46.80
N SER A 732 -18.82 -7.56 45.56
CA SER A 732 -19.68 -7.67 44.37
C SER A 732 -18.98 -8.49 43.28
N PRO A 733 -19.57 -9.61 42.76
CA PRO A 733 -20.85 -10.22 43.16
C PRO A 733 -20.88 -10.69 44.60
N GLY A 734 -22.09 -10.72 45.20
CA GLY A 734 -22.31 -11.15 46.59
C GLY A 734 -21.99 -12.63 46.81
N GLY A 735 -21.66 -12.97 48.10
CA GLY A 735 -21.44 -14.39 48.44
C GLY A 735 -22.67 -15.27 48.19
N GLY A 736 -22.43 -16.45 47.61
CA GLY A 736 -23.47 -17.40 47.19
C GLY A 736 -24.02 -17.20 45.76
N SER A 737 -23.74 -16.07 45.09
CA SER A 737 -24.13 -15.89 43.70
C SER A 737 -23.35 -16.86 42.79
N VAL A 738 -24.01 -17.48 41.82
CA VAL A 738 -23.37 -18.38 40.86
C VAL A 738 -23.02 -17.58 39.63
N THR A 739 -21.71 -17.55 39.34
CA THR A 739 -21.19 -16.83 38.18
C THR A 739 -20.03 -17.60 37.52
N ALA A 740 -19.55 -17.15 36.38
CA ALA A 740 -18.42 -17.77 35.68
C ALA A 740 -17.14 -17.73 36.52
N LEU A 741 -16.42 -18.84 36.56
CA LEU A 741 -15.09 -18.86 37.17
C LEU A 741 -14.18 -17.87 36.41
N GLY A 742 -13.24 -17.25 37.15
CA GLY A 742 -12.41 -16.15 36.64
C GLY A 742 -13.07 -14.77 36.82
N THR A 743 -14.35 -14.67 37.16
CA THR A 743 -15.01 -13.38 37.46
C THR A 743 -14.22 -12.61 38.49
N LEU A 744 -14.02 -11.32 38.22
CA LEU A 744 -13.37 -10.40 39.14
C LEU A 744 -14.39 -9.99 40.22
N VAL A 745 -14.14 -10.39 41.49
CA VAL A 745 -14.95 -10.02 42.61
C VAL A 745 -14.37 -8.76 43.23
N SER A 746 -15.10 -7.65 43.14
CA SER A 746 -14.73 -6.41 43.80
C SER A 746 -14.94 -6.55 45.32
N VAL A 747 -13.91 -6.27 46.10
CA VAL A 747 -13.95 -6.28 47.56
C VAL A 747 -13.49 -4.94 48.12
N GLN A 748 -14.27 -4.36 48.99
CA GLN A 748 -13.92 -3.10 49.64
C GLN A 748 -13.46 -3.37 51.07
N ILE A 749 -12.28 -2.84 51.40
CA ILE A 749 -11.65 -2.99 52.72
C ILE A 749 -11.81 -1.71 53.52
N SER A 750 -12.33 -1.85 54.74
CA SER A 750 -12.58 -0.74 55.63
C SER A 750 -11.28 -0.06 56.12
N THR A 751 -11.24 1.27 56.10
CA THR A 751 -10.23 2.07 56.81
C THR A 751 -10.50 2.18 58.31
N GLY A 752 -11.70 1.78 58.75
CA GLY A 752 -12.20 2.02 60.12
C GLY A 752 -12.60 3.46 60.38
N LYS A 753 -12.66 4.30 59.34
CA LYS A 753 -13.13 5.68 59.40
C LYS A 753 -14.55 5.78 58.86
N PRO A 754 -15.40 6.67 59.37
CA PRO A 754 -16.72 6.85 58.79
C PRO A 754 -16.65 7.40 57.37
N ALA A 755 -17.47 6.86 56.50
CA ALA A 755 -17.55 7.31 55.10
C ALA A 755 -18.30 8.65 55.00
N GLN A 756 -17.82 9.52 54.11
CA GLN A 756 -18.59 10.69 53.71
C GLN A 756 -19.54 10.27 52.58
N ILE A 757 -20.81 10.52 52.77
CA ILE A 757 -21.86 10.19 51.79
C ILE A 757 -22.68 11.43 51.45
N PRO A 758 -23.13 11.60 50.22
CA PRO A 758 -24.08 12.66 49.89
C PRO A 758 -25.44 12.36 50.52
N MET A 759 -25.95 13.31 51.32
CA MET A 759 -27.25 13.20 51.94
C MET A 759 -28.36 13.01 50.88
N PRO A 760 -29.12 11.89 50.89
CA PRO A 760 -30.22 11.73 49.95
C PRO A 760 -31.30 12.80 50.15
N ARG A 761 -31.96 13.19 49.07
CA ARG A 761 -33.13 14.06 49.17
C ARG A 761 -34.37 13.21 49.46
N VAL A 762 -34.78 13.25 50.75
CA VAL A 762 -35.96 12.47 51.21
C VAL A 762 -37.22 13.32 51.39
N VAL A 763 -37.19 14.61 51.11
CA VAL A 763 -38.37 15.48 51.13
C VAL A 763 -39.39 15.01 50.09
N GLY A 764 -40.59 14.75 50.55
CA GLY A 764 -41.69 14.21 49.75
C GLY A 764 -41.88 12.69 49.88
N MET A 765 -40.95 11.96 50.55
CA MET A 765 -41.12 10.54 50.89
C MET A 765 -42.01 10.36 52.10
N ARG A 766 -42.57 9.15 52.31
CA ARG A 766 -43.22 8.83 53.61
C ARG A 766 -42.18 8.78 54.71
N GLY A 767 -42.54 9.28 55.88
CA GLY A 767 -41.62 9.46 57.03
C GLY A 767 -40.90 8.15 57.42
N PHE A 768 -41.59 6.99 57.39
CA PHE A 768 -40.98 5.72 57.74
C PHE A 768 -40.02 5.22 56.60
N GLU A 769 -40.38 5.41 55.31
CA GLU A 769 -39.56 5.05 54.17
C GLU A 769 -38.29 5.89 54.14
N ALA A 770 -38.40 7.21 54.38
CA ALA A 770 -37.31 8.11 54.50
C ALA A 770 -36.33 7.70 55.60
N LYS A 771 -36.89 7.36 56.80
CA LYS A 771 -36.13 6.89 57.93
C LYS A 771 -35.35 5.60 57.60
N THR A 772 -36.03 4.58 57.06
CA THR A 772 -35.41 3.32 56.68
C THR A 772 -34.30 3.52 55.61
N SER A 773 -34.57 4.38 54.62
CA SER A 773 -33.60 4.71 53.57
C SER A 773 -32.34 5.38 54.12
N LEU A 774 -32.48 6.32 55.05
CA LEU A 774 -31.33 7.01 55.66
C LEU A 774 -30.58 6.11 56.66
N GLU A 775 -31.29 5.27 57.41
CA GLU A 775 -30.69 4.31 58.35
C GLU A 775 -29.92 3.21 57.60
N SER A 776 -30.39 2.81 56.44
CA SER A 776 -29.66 1.85 55.58
C SER A 776 -28.31 2.39 55.08
N LEU A 777 -28.12 3.70 55.08
CA LEU A 777 -26.84 4.36 54.73
C LEU A 777 -25.96 4.57 55.96
N GLY A 778 -26.36 4.05 57.11
CA GLY A 778 -25.64 4.16 58.38
C GLY A 778 -25.78 5.53 59.07
N LEU A 779 -26.85 6.28 58.79
CA LEU A 779 -27.14 7.56 59.46
C LEU A 779 -28.07 7.33 60.59
N VAL A 780 -27.97 8.15 61.68
CA VAL A 780 -28.92 8.17 62.81
C VAL A 780 -30.01 9.15 62.47
N VAL A 781 -31.30 8.70 62.49
CA VAL A 781 -32.41 9.55 62.03
C VAL A 781 -33.24 10.05 63.21
N ALA A 782 -33.17 11.35 63.44
CA ALA A 782 -34.07 12.07 64.35
C ALA A 782 -35.34 12.47 63.56
N THR A 783 -36.52 12.17 64.10
CA THR A 783 -37.79 12.54 63.46
C THR A 783 -38.46 13.62 64.27
N VAL A 784 -38.70 14.78 63.72
CA VAL A 784 -39.44 15.90 64.30
C VAL A 784 -40.78 16.00 63.56
N ARG A 785 -41.86 16.02 64.40
CA ARG A 785 -43.22 16.19 63.84
C ARG A 785 -43.51 17.69 63.79
N VAL A 786 -44.04 18.14 62.66
CA VAL A 786 -44.36 19.53 62.36
C VAL A 786 -45.80 19.65 61.93
N GLU A 787 -46.58 20.46 62.64
CA GLU A 787 -47.96 20.70 62.27
C GLU A 787 -48.06 21.32 60.89
N THR A 788 -48.89 20.74 60.00
CA THR A 788 -49.19 21.24 58.66
C THR A 788 -50.68 21.38 58.40
N GLY A 789 -51.09 22.49 57.82
CA GLY A 789 -52.48 22.69 57.39
C GLY A 789 -52.76 22.00 56.01
N ASN A 790 -51.77 21.37 55.37
CA ASN A 790 -51.98 20.72 54.08
C ASN A 790 -52.16 19.19 54.27
N PRO A 791 -53.36 18.65 53.95
CA PRO A 791 -53.66 17.23 54.15
C PRO A 791 -52.68 16.30 53.39
N ASN A 792 -52.19 16.71 52.21
CA ASN A 792 -51.31 15.93 51.39
C ASN A 792 -49.87 15.84 51.94
N LYS A 793 -49.56 16.58 52.98
CA LYS A 793 -48.29 16.56 53.67
C LYS A 793 -48.26 15.79 55.01
N ILE A 794 -49.40 15.28 55.41
CA ILE A 794 -49.51 14.50 56.65
C ILE A 794 -48.87 13.13 56.44
N GLY A 795 -47.87 12.78 57.27
CA GLY A 795 -47.10 11.54 57.19
C GLY A 795 -45.93 11.55 56.18
N PHE A 796 -45.77 12.67 55.47
CA PHE A 796 -44.66 12.85 54.54
C PHE A 796 -43.58 13.77 55.14
N VAL A 797 -42.31 13.57 54.67
CA VAL A 797 -41.20 14.45 55.04
C VAL A 797 -41.39 15.79 54.31
N ILE A 798 -41.51 16.86 55.08
CA ILE A 798 -41.71 18.22 54.55
C ILE A 798 -40.43 19.06 54.63
N GLY A 799 -39.39 18.57 55.30
CA GLY A 799 -38.06 19.16 55.39
C GLY A 799 -37.06 18.13 55.87
N GLN A 800 -35.78 18.38 55.63
CA GLN A 800 -34.66 17.59 56.13
C GLN A 800 -33.48 18.51 56.50
N ASP A 801 -32.69 18.10 57.48
CA ASP A 801 -31.44 18.76 57.86
C ASP A 801 -30.38 17.69 58.16
N PRO A 802 -29.20 17.66 57.49
CA PRO A 802 -28.78 18.57 56.45
C PRO A 802 -29.60 18.46 55.12
N HIS A 803 -29.48 19.44 54.24
CA HIS A 803 -30.18 19.49 52.96
C HIS A 803 -29.73 18.34 52.07
N GLY A 804 -30.59 17.91 51.17
CA GLY A 804 -30.22 16.91 50.16
C GLY A 804 -29.01 17.35 49.38
N GLN A 805 -28.08 16.42 49.07
CA GLN A 805 -26.76 16.58 48.47
C GLN A 805 -25.64 17.20 49.36
N SER A 806 -25.92 17.60 50.58
CA SER A 806 -24.85 17.94 51.53
C SER A 806 -24.03 16.69 51.87
N LEU A 807 -22.72 16.82 52.03
CA LEU A 807 -21.88 15.73 52.53
C LEU A 807 -22.14 15.53 54.02
N VAL A 808 -22.49 14.30 54.43
CA VAL A 808 -22.67 13.85 55.78
C VAL A 808 -21.74 12.68 56.08
N ILE A 809 -21.36 12.51 57.33
CA ILE A 809 -20.49 11.40 57.73
C ILE A 809 -21.36 10.24 58.22
N GLN A 810 -21.04 9.01 57.85
CA GLN A 810 -21.71 7.80 58.33
C GLN A 810 -21.66 7.77 59.86
N GLY A 811 -22.84 7.63 60.49
CA GLY A 811 -23.03 7.77 61.94
C GLY A 811 -23.58 9.14 62.39
N ASP A 812 -23.60 10.15 61.53
CA ASP A 812 -24.16 11.46 61.84
C ASP A 812 -25.65 11.37 62.05
N THR A 813 -26.13 12.24 62.97
CA THR A 813 -27.57 12.41 63.20
C THR A 813 -28.14 13.36 62.14
N VAL A 814 -29.08 12.87 61.39
CA VAL A 814 -29.83 13.66 60.39
C VAL A 814 -31.27 13.80 60.82
N THR A 815 -31.87 14.96 60.63
CA THR A 815 -33.22 15.26 61.12
C THR A 815 -34.19 15.29 59.90
N ILE A 816 -35.29 14.54 60.05
CA ILE A 816 -36.41 14.63 59.05
C ILE A 816 -37.61 15.28 59.76
N PHE A 817 -38.22 16.24 59.08
CA PHE A 817 -39.43 16.94 59.57
C PHE A 817 -40.63 16.30 58.87
N VAL A 818 -41.47 15.61 59.67
CA VAL A 818 -42.65 14.87 59.13
C VAL A 818 -43.93 15.65 59.51
N GLY A 819 -44.77 15.88 58.50
CA GLY A 819 -46.01 16.61 58.63
C GLY A 819 -46.99 15.86 59.55
N GLU A 820 -47.57 16.52 60.48
CA GLU A 820 -48.65 16.04 61.37
C GLU A 820 -49.90 16.96 61.33
N ALA A 821 -51.09 16.36 61.49
CA ALA A 821 -52.34 17.13 61.42
C ALA A 821 -52.37 18.19 62.47
N LYS A 822 -52.78 19.42 62.19
CA LYS A 822 -52.95 20.49 63.14
C LYS A 822 -54.02 20.06 64.09
N GLY A 823 -53.62 19.93 65.36
CA GLY A 823 -54.58 19.55 66.46
C GLY A 823 -55.78 20.49 66.49
N GLY A 824 -56.96 19.95 66.23
CA GLY A 824 -58.20 20.72 66.37
C GLY A 824 -58.37 21.08 67.83
N GLY A 825 -58.23 22.38 68.14
CA GLY A 825 -58.50 22.90 69.48
C GLY A 825 -59.92 22.50 69.91
N LYS A 826 -60.08 21.70 71.00
CA LYS A 826 -61.36 21.51 71.62
C LYS A 826 -61.87 22.89 72.14
N GLY A 827 -62.86 23.48 71.39
CA GLY A 827 -63.66 24.56 71.82
C GLY A 827 -64.50 24.11 73.04
N GLY A 828 -64.25 24.59 74.19
CA GLY A 828 -65.16 24.45 75.37
C GLY A 828 -66.44 25.09 75.06
N GLY A 829 -67.54 24.33 75.01
CA GLY A 829 -68.89 24.77 74.99
C GLY A 829 -69.60 24.30 76.31
N GLY A 830 -69.64 25.11 77.30
CA GLY A 830 -70.51 24.92 78.44
C GLY A 830 -71.93 25.28 78.09
N GLY A 831 -72.91 24.69 78.70
CA GLY A 831 -74.26 25.15 78.74
C GLY A 831 -75.27 24.14 79.18
N GLY A 832 -75.65 24.12 80.35
CA GLY A 832 -76.80 24.22 81.07
C GLY A 832 -78.11 23.44 80.64
N GLY A 833 -78.69 22.78 81.52
CA GLY A 833 -80.06 22.37 81.49
C GLY A 833 -80.27 20.95 81.93
#